data_507b4b6c3d24855544d6974598da4f39
#
_entry.id   507b4b6c3d24855544d6974598da4f39
#
_cell.length_a   1.000
_cell.length_b   1.000
_cell.length_c   1.000
_cell.angle_alpha   90.00
_cell.angle_beta   90.00
_cell.angle_gamma   90.00
#
_symmetry.space_group_name_H-M   'P 1'
#
loop_
_entity.id
_entity.type
_entity.pdbx_description
1 polymer ?
#
loop_
_entity_poly.entity_id
_entity_poly.type
_entity_poly.pdbx_seq_one_letter_code
_entity_poly.pdbx_strand_id
1 'polypeptide(L)'
;MRIRLLPFAIAATLSMTAAHADEGMWRPSQMPQLAAQLKARGLQMDPAALSNLAGKPLDAVISLGGCTASFVSPQGLVVTNHHCGYGAIQYNSTPERDLLANGFVAGSFAEELPADPNARIYVTQDISDVTARVNAGLTAGMDGTARFEAIDARNKALVAECEKPGGLRCNVYSFNGGLEYSLIRQMEIQDVRLVYAPAEAIGKFGGDVDNFEWPRHTGDWSFLRAYVGKDGKPAPYSKDNVPYTPASWLKVSQEPLNAGDFVMVTGYPGSTNRYRLADEVNDAIQWRYPTQVSYFKDYLATIHGSTPGDKAAALKYASTVAGINNALKLYQGQLDGFARMQDPVAMKRAQETALKAWLKTRGNAGAAQTRAITALEQELAADNSTRERGMWFGSAVGGGLTGTATRLYRHAIEQAKPDAERESGYQDRDAARMEGGLRALDKRYDAGTDKALMAMRMQRYASLVPTNQRVAELDAWLGIGPTDKMIPGLATKLDALYANSQLDQLDARLKWLKADGAAIEASTDPALQFAVKVMPALIRFEKEGKARSGRISALRPQYMQAMIDFNQSQGKPVYPDANSSLRITFGTVRGYSPRDGEQKTPFTTLAGIVAKTTGKDPFITPKAELDAIAQGKGAQYRMAELGDVPVNFLSDVDTTGGNSGSPTLNAKGELVGLLFDGNYESLSADWIFNPALTRSIHVDTRYMRWTMDEVDHAERLLEEMGLSHD
;
A
#
# COMPACT_ATOMS: atom_id res chain seq x y z
N MET A 1 8.19 -55.88 59.79
CA MET A 1 8.74 -54.85 58.91
C MET A 1 7.79 -54.70 57.68
N ARG A 2 6.90 -53.72 57.69
CA ARG A 2 5.90 -53.53 56.63
C ARG A 2 6.34 -52.34 55.78
N ILE A 3 6.74 -52.60 54.55
CA ILE A 3 7.11 -51.58 53.57
C ILE A 3 5.82 -51.01 53.00
N ARG A 4 5.59 -49.69 53.19
CA ARG A 4 4.52 -48.89 52.51
C ARG A 4 5.04 -48.36 51.21
N LEU A 5 4.48 -48.79 50.09
CA LEU A 5 4.66 -48.16 48.76
C LEU A 5 3.78 -46.92 48.69
N LEU A 6 4.40 -45.77 48.52
CA LEU A 6 3.71 -44.53 48.10
C LEU A 6 3.52 -44.56 46.58
N PRO A 7 2.35 -44.19 46.05
CA PRO A 7 2.19 -43.97 44.61
C PRO A 7 2.78 -42.62 44.23
N PHE A 8 3.72 -42.64 43.29
CA PHE A 8 4.18 -41.45 42.59
C PHE A 8 3.07 -40.98 41.64
N ALA A 9 2.41 -39.85 41.93
CA ALA A 9 1.54 -39.16 41.01
C ALA A 9 2.44 -38.34 40.02
N ILE A 10 2.52 -38.80 38.78
CA ILE A 10 3.11 -38.01 37.68
C ILE A 10 2.12 -36.91 37.37
N ALA A 11 2.41 -35.69 37.85
CA ALA A 11 1.75 -34.48 37.37
C ALA A 11 2.24 -34.19 35.95
N ALA A 12 1.41 -34.53 34.96
CA ALA A 12 1.61 -34.03 33.59
C ALA A 12 1.39 -32.52 33.61
N THR A 13 2.47 -31.74 33.68
CA THR A 13 2.45 -30.33 33.41
C THR A 13 2.13 -30.16 31.92
N LEU A 14 0.88 -29.85 31.60
CA LEU A 14 0.49 -29.30 30.34
C LEU A 14 1.23 -27.95 30.23
N SER A 15 2.34 -27.94 29.52
CA SER A 15 2.98 -26.72 29.06
C SER A 15 1.98 -26.07 28.10
N MET A 16 1.20 -25.11 28.60
CA MET A 16 0.52 -24.18 27.72
C MET A 16 1.62 -23.42 26.96
N THR A 17 1.94 -23.87 25.76
CA THR A 17 2.71 -23.08 24.82
C THR A 17 1.91 -21.82 24.60
N ALA A 18 2.40 -20.70 25.09
CA ALA A 18 1.83 -19.39 24.78
C ALA A 18 1.72 -19.32 23.25
N ALA A 19 0.50 -19.29 22.73
CA ALA A 19 0.28 -19.15 21.30
C ALA A 19 0.79 -17.76 20.92
N HIS A 20 1.94 -17.71 20.27
CA HIS A 20 2.50 -16.48 19.71
C HIS A 20 1.89 -16.22 18.33
N ALA A 21 1.81 -14.95 17.92
CA ALA A 21 1.47 -14.55 16.56
C ALA A 21 2.38 -15.28 15.55
N ASP A 22 1.78 -15.76 14.48
CA ASP A 22 2.53 -16.45 13.42
C ASP A 22 3.04 -15.41 12.41
N GLU A 23 4.34 -15.21 12.38
CA GLU A 23 5.00 -14.37 11.37
C GLU A 23 4.86 -15.00 9.98
N GLY A 24 4.46 -14.23 8.98
CA GLY A 24 4.50 -14.61 7.58
C GLY A 24 3.32 -14.17 6.74
N MET A 25 3.66 -13.57 5.59
CA MET A 25 2.74 -13.23 4.49
C MET A 25 2.97 -14.23 3.35
N TRP A 26 2.28 -15.36 3.40
CA TRP A 26 2.54 -16.53 2.58
C TRP A 26 1.97 -16.39 1.17
N ARG A 27 2.70 -16.88 0.17
CA ARG A 27 2.15 -17.03 -1.18
C ARG A 27 1.13 -18.16 -1.24
N PRO A 28 0.09 -18.10 -2.09
CA PRO A 28 -0.85 -19.21 -2.28
C PRO A 28 -0.14 -20.54 -2.56
N SER A 29 0.95 -20.53 -3.34
CA SER A 29 1.76 -21.73 -3.64
C SER A 29 2.45 -22.35 -2.42
N GLN A 30 2.59 -21.65 -1.30
CA GLN A 30 3.19 -22.13 -0.07
C GLN A 30 2.15 -22.74 0.91
N MET A 31 0.85 -22.51 0.70
CA MET A 31 -0.21 -22.95 1.62
C MET A 31 -0.31 -24.46 1.80
N PRO A 32 -0.07 -25.30 0.77
CA PRO A 32 -0.11 -26.77 0.98
C PRO A 32 0.86 -27.28 2.03
N GLN A 33 2.04 -26.69 2.14
CA GLN A 33 3.04 -27.08 3.17
C GLN A 33 2.65 -26.64 4.58
N LEU A 34 1.73 -25.69 4.72
CA LEU A 34 1.21 -25.17 5.99
C LEU A 34 -0.12 -25.84 6.39
N ALA A 35 -0.63 -26.79 5.62
CA ALA A 35 -1.95 -27.39 5.82
C ALA A 35 -2.15 -27.97 7.23
N ALA A 36 -1.13 -28.66 7.77
CA ALA A 36 -1.19 -29.23 9.12
C ALA A 36 -1.24 -28.13 10.20
N GLN A 37 -0.47 -27.06 10.04
CA GLN A 37 -0.46 -25.91 10.95
C GLN A 37 -1.81 -25.17 10.91
N LEU A 38 -2.37 -24.92 9.73
CA LEU A 38 -3.67 -24.28 9.54
C LEU A 38 -4.78 -25.06 10.24
N LYS A 39 -4.83 -26.39 10.06
CA LYS A 39 -5.80 -27.23 10.74
C LYS A 39 -5.62 -27.25 12.25
N ALA A 40 -4.38 -27.28 12.73
CA ALA A 40 -4.09 -27.22 14.16
C ALA A 40 -4.50 -25.87 14.79
N ARG A 41 -4.51 -24.80 14.00
CA ARG A 41 -4.98 -23.45 14.39
C ARG A 41 -6.50 -23.30 14.31
N GLY A 42 -7.23 -24.25 13.75
CA GLY A 42 -8.70 -24.25 13.71
C GLY A 42 -9.33 -24.05 12.34
N LEU A 43 -8.55 -23.99 11.24
CA LEU A 43 -9.11 -23.89 9.90
C LEU A 43 -10.04 -25.07 9.60
N GLN A 44 -11.30 -24.80 9.23
CA GLN A 44 -12.33 -25.82 8.94
C GLN A 44 -12.45 -26.10 7.44
N MET A 45 -12.20 -25.11 6.59
CA MET A 45 -12.20 -25.31 5.14
C MET A 45 -11.02 -26.16 4.70
N ASP A 46 -11.05 -26.66 3.45
CA ASP A 46 -9.93 -27.39 2.87
C ASP A 46 -8.73 -26.43 2.65
N PRO A 47 -7.56 -26.68 3.27
CA PRO A 47 -6.37 -25.89 3.03
C PRO A 47 -5.93 -25.80 1.56
N ALA A 48 -6.27 -26.80 0.72
CA ALA A 48 -5.96 -26.80 -0.70
C ALA A 48 -6.66 -25.66 -1.45
N ALA A 49 -7.82 -25.20 -0.98
CA ALA A 49 -8.52 -24.06 -1.55
C ALA A 49 -7.68 -22.76 -1.47
N LEU A 50 -6.78 -22.65 -0.48
CA LEU A 50 -5.90 -21.49 -0.32
C LEU A 50 -4.72 -21.45 -1.31
N SER A 51 -4.60 -22.45 -2.18
CA SER A 51 -3.66 -22.44 -3.31
C SER A 51 -4.35 -22.36 -4.68
N ASN A 52 -5.68 -22.40 -4.72
CA ASN A 52 -6.46 -22.35 -5.94
C ASN A 52 -6.92 -20.90 -6.24
N LEU A 53 -6.24 -20.25 -7.15
CA LEU A 53 -6.56 -18.88 -7.57
C LEU A 53 -7.91 -18.75 -8.32
N ALA A 54 -8.42 -19.85 -8.87
CA ALA A 54 -9.68 -19.88 -9.63
C ALA A 54 -10.88 -20.33 -8.78
N GLY A 55 -10.72 -20.37 -7.46
CA GLY A 55 -11.77 -20.82 -6.54
C GLY A 55 -11.80 -20.02 -5.23
N LYS A 56 -12.92 -20.18 -4.53
CA LYS A 56 -13.13 -19.53 -3.22
C LYS A 56 -12.04 -19.92 -2.21
N PRO A 57 -11.58 -18.98 -1.39
CA PRO A 57 -11.98 -17.57 -1.34
C PRO A 57 -11.15 -16.65 -2.26
N LEU A 58 -10.08 -17.15 -2.91
CA LEU A 58 -9.04 -16.33 -3.54
C LEU A 58 -9.53 -15.60 -4.79
N ASP A 59 -10.42 -16.19 -5.57
CA ASP A 59 -10.99 -15.59 -6.79
C ASP A 59 -11.92 -14.39 -6.52
N ALA A 60 -12.41 -14.27 -5.27
CA ALA A 60 -13.20 -13.13 -4.83
C ALA A 60 -12.33 -11.96 -4.31
N VAL A 61 -11.03 -12.17 -4.05
CA VAL A 61 -10.12 -11.16 -3.50
C VAL A 61 -9.38 -10.45 -4.62
N ILE A 62 -9.49 -9.13 -4.65
CA ILE A 62 -9.03 -8.28 -5.76
C ILE A 62 -8.13 -7.17 -5.28
N SER A 63 -7.30 -6.63 -6.18
CA SER A 63 -6.45 -5.48 -5.92
C SER A 63 -7.04 -4.19 -6.50
N LEU A 64 -6.93 -3.10 -5.74
CA LEU A 64 -7.23 -1.74 -6.22
C LEU A 64 -5.95 -0.97 -6.63
N GLY A 65 -4.79 -1.65 -6.68
CA GLY A 65 -3.51 -1.05 -7.06
C GLY A 65 -2.75 -0.36 -5.91
N GLY A 66 -3.26 -0.41 -4.70
CA GLY A 66 -2.65 0.15 -3.47
C GLY A 66 -3.38 -0.28 -2.22
N CYS A 67 -4.58 -0.79 -2.41
CA CYS A 67 -5.43 -1.44 -1.40
C CYS A 67 -5.91 -2.80 -1.91
N THR A 68 -6.46 -3.58 -1.02
CA THR A 68 -7.18 -4.82 -1.29
C THR A 68 -8.69 -4.57 -1.24
N ALA A 69 -9.46 -5.40 -1.90
CA ALA A 69 -10.92 -5.40 -1.85
C ALA A 69 -11.46 -6.82 -2.11
N SER A 70 -12.78 -6.99 -2.00
CA SER A 70 -13.41 -8.29 -2.28
C SER A 70 -14.78 -8.14 -2.91
N PHE A 71 -15.11 -9.02 -3.85
CA PHE A 71 -16.49 -9.17 -4.29
C PHE A 71 -17.34 -9.78 -3.17
N VAL A 72 -18.51 -9.19 -2.94
CA VAL A 72 -19.48 -9.61 -1.90
C VAL A 72 -20.89 -9.84 -2.47
N SER A 73 -21.07 -9.73 -3.77
CA SER A 73 -22.33 -10.05 -4.47
C SER A 73 -22.09 -10.62 -5.86
N PRO A 74 -23.10 -11.31 -6.45
CA PRO A 74 -23.04 -11.78 -7.84
C PRO A 74 -23.12 -10.66 -8.87
N GLN A 75 -23.37 -9.41 -8.45
CA GLN A 75 -23.53 -8.24 -9.33
C GLN A 75 -22.32 -7.28 -9.22
N GLY A 76 -21.15 -7.82 -8.88
CA GLY A 76 -19.90 -7.07 -8.89
C GLY A 76 -19.77 -6.02 -7.79
N LEU A 77 -20.56 -6.12 -6.71
CA LEU A 77 -20.40 -5.27 -5.53
C LEU A 77 -19.09 -5.61 -4.83
N VAL A 78 -18.28 -4.60 -4.55
CA VAL A 78 -16.94 -4.69 -3.99
C VAL A 78 -16.90 -3.98 -2.67
N VAL A 79 -16.46 -4.66 -1.62
CA VAL A 79 -16.20 -4.05 -0.32
C VAL A 79 -14.71 -3.76 -0.16
N THR A 80 -14.38 -2.59 0.39
CA THR A 80 -13.02 -2.16 0.76
C THR A 80 -13.07 -1.17 1.92
N ASN A 81 -11.94 -0.62 2.33
CA ASN A 81 -11.94 0.43 3.35
C ASN A 81 -12.46 1.78 2.83
N HIS A 82 -12.96 2.61 3.75
CA HIS A 82 -13.33 4.00 3.49
C HIS A 82 -12.12 4.80 2.96
N HIS A 83 -10.97 4.67 3.62
CA HIS A 83 -9.76 5.36 3.18
C HIS A 83 -9.26 4.88 1.81
N CYS A 84 -9.54 3.64 1.40
CA CYS A 84 -9.26 3.15 0.03
C CYS A 84 -10.23 3.74 -1.00
N GLY A 85 -11.49 3.97 -0.60
CA GLY A 85 -12.52 4.65 -1.39
C GLY A 85 -12.41 6.17 -1.39
N TYR A 86 -11.59 6.76 -0.51
CA TYR A 86 -11.54 8.20 -0.25
C TYR A 86 -11.31 9.03 -1.53
N GLY A 87 -10.47 8.53 -2.44
CA GLY A 87 -10.24 9.17 -3.73
C GLY A 87 -11.50 9.24 -4.62
N ALA A 88 -12.32 8.20 -4.63
CA ALA A 88 -13.58 8.15 -5.37
C ALA A 88 -14.64 9.08 -4.74
N ILE A 89 -14.69 9.13 -3.40
CA ILE A 89 -15.58 10.02 -2.64
C ILE A 89 -15.20 11.48 -2.93
N GLN A 90 -13.92 11.84 -2.79
CA GLN A 90 -13.41 13.18 -3.06
C GLN A 90 -13.64 13.62 -4.52
N TYR A 91 -13.40 12.73 -5.49
CA TYR A 91 -13.58 13.03 -6.92
C TYR A 91 -15.01 13.48 -7.24
N ASN A 92 -16.01 12.95 -6.51
CA ASN A 92 -17.42 13.26 -6.65
C ASN A 92 -17.93 14.32 -5.66
N SER A 93 -17.08 14.83 -4.77
CA SER A 93 -17.44 15.88 -3.81
C SER A 93 -17.27 17.27 -4.42
N THR A 94 -18.18 18.18 -4.06
CA THR A 94 -18.09 19.62 -4.32
C THR A 94 -18.41 20.37 -3.02
N PRO A 95 -18.10 21.68 -2.91
CA PRO A 95 -18.50 22.46 -1.73
C PRO A 95 -20.00 22.44 -1.42
N GLU A 96 -20.85 22.27 -2.45
CA GLU A 96 -22.32 22.22 -2.33
C GLU A 96 -22.82 20.79 -2.05
N ARG A 97 -22.08 19.78 -2.45
CA ARG A 97 -22.37 18.35 -2.25
C ARG A 97 -21.13 17.64 -1.71
N ASP A 98 -20.87 17.83 -0.44
CA ASP A 98 -19.71 17.24 0.23
C ASP A 98 -20.02 15.79 0.64
N LEU A 99 -19.61 14.84 -0.21
CA LEU A 99 -19.81 13.42 0.05
C LEU A 99 -18.83 12.88 1.12
N LEU A 100 -17.71 13.57 1.36
CA LEU A 100 -16.82 13.21 2.47
C LEU A 100 -17.52 13.46 3.80
N ALA A 101 -18.05 14.66 3.98
CA ALA A 101 -18.73 15.03 5.24
C ALA A 101 -20.03 14.28 5.47
N ASN A 102 -20.82 14.03 4.41
CA ASN A 102 -22.20 13.56 4.53
C ASN A 102 -22.41 12.08 4.18
N GLY A 103 -21.39 11.41 3.65
CA GLY A 103 -21.53 10.06 3.11
C GLY A 103 -22.27 10.01 1.77
N PHE A 104 -22.47 8.80 1.28
CA PHE A 104 -23.18 8.53 0.02
C PHE A 104 -23.81 7.14 0.02
N VAL A 105 -25.08 7.05 -0.38
CA VAL A 105 -25.79 5.80 -0.65
C VAL A 105 -26.46 5.91 -2.01
N ALA A 106 -26.12 5.02 -2.95
CA ALA A 106 -26.81 4.90 -4.22
C ALA A 106 -28.10 4.08 -4.07
N GLY A 107 -29.25 4.67 -4.31
CA GLY A 107 -30.54 3.98 -4.26
C GLY A 107 -30.76 3.01 -5.45
N SER A 108 -30.01 3.18 -6.53
CA SER A 108 -30.11 2.35 -7.73
C SER A 108 -28.77 2.31 -8.48
N PHE A 109 -28.61 1.37 -9.42
CA PHE A 109 -27.42 1.31 -10.32
C PHE A 109 -27.21 2.61 -11.12
N ALA A 110 -28.29 3.33 -11.44
CA ALA A 110 -28.20 4.57 -12.21
C ALA A 110 -27.64 5.74 -11.40
N GLU A 111 -27.66 5.66 -10.08
CA GLU A 111 -27.14 6.68 -9.17
C GLU A 111 -25.69 6.42 -8.76
N GLU A 112 -25.14 5.26 -9.10
CA GLU A 112 -23.75 4.93 -8.80
C GLU A 112 -22.79 5.85 -9.56
N LEU A 113 -21.84 6.46 -8.85
CA LEU A 113 -20.99 7.53 -9.36
C LEU A 113 -19.67 7.00 -9.90
N PRO A 114 -19.22 7.42 -11.11
CA PRO A 114 -17.92 6.98 -11.61
C PRO A 114 -16.81 7.44 -10.66
N ALA A 115 -15.88 6.56 -10.39
CA ALA A 115 -14.66 6.89 -9.64
C ALA A 115 -13.69 7.72 -10.51
N ASP A 116 -12.51 8.04 -9.94
CA ASP A 116 -11.43 8.68 -10.69
C ASP A 116 -11.13 7.90 -11.98
N PRO A 117 -10.83 8.57 -13.11
CA PRO A 117 -10.54 7.92 -14.40
C PRO A 117 -9.42 6.87 -14.36
N ASN A 118 -8.55 6.92 -13.34
CA ASN A 118 -7.49 5.94 -13.11
C ASN A 118 -7.85 4.83 -12.12
N ALA A 119 -9.05 4.86 -11.53
CA ALA A 119 -9.51 3.78 -10.67
C ALA A 119 -9.54 2.46 -11.45
N ARG A 120 -9.01 1.41 -10.86
CA ARG A 120 -8.91 0.08 -11.46
C ARG A 120 -9.24 -0.99 -10.43
N ILE A 121 -9.85 -2.06 -10.92
CA ILE A 121 -9.98 -3.32 -10.19
C ILE A 121 -9.17 -4.37 -10.95
N TYR A 122 -8.25 -5.03 -10.24
CA TYR A 122 -7.44 -6.11 -10.78
C TYR A 122 -7.87 -7.45 -10.19
N VAL A 123 -8.39 -8.33 -11.03
CA VAL A 123 -8.78 -9.69 -10.67
C VAL A 123 -7.66 -10.65 -11.08
N THR A 124 -6.94 -11.20 -10.10
CA THR A 124 -5.82 -12.12 -10.36
C THR A 124 -6.36 -13.44 -10.91
N GLN A 125 -5.89 -13.82 -12.11
CA GLN A 125 -6.31 -15.03 -12.82
C GLN A 125 -5.25 -16.13 -12.79
N ASP A 126 -3.95 -15.75 -12.80
CA ASP A 126 -2.85 -16.70 -12.86
C ASP A 126 -1.56 -16.10 -12.26
N ILE A 127 -0.74 -16.97 -11.68
CA ILE A 127 0.61 -16.68 -11.19
C ILE A 127 1.52 -17.80 -11.69
N SER A 128 2.30 -17.54 -12.72
CA SER A 128 3.19 -18.52 -13.35
C SER A 128 4.67 -18.18 -13.13
N ASP A 129 5.50 -19.21 -12.89
CA ASP A 129 6.95 -19.05 -12.76
C ASP A 129 7.58 -18.76 -14.13
N VAL A 130 8.31 -17.67 -14.22
CA VAL A 130 9.05 -17.24 -15.41
C VAL A 130 10.54 -17.05 -15.13
N THR A 131 11.03 -17.56 -14.00
CA THR A 131 12.42 -17.39 -13.52
C THR A 131 13.44 -17.78 -14.58
N ALA A 132 13.28 -18.93 -15.22
CA ALA A 132 14.18 -19.40 -16.26
C ALA A 132 14.20 -18.47 -17.49
N ARG A 133 13.04 -17.93 -17.88
CA ARG A 133 12.90 -16.99 -19.00
C ARG A 133 13.57 -15.65 -18.70
N VAL A 134 13.39 -15.11 -17.51
CA VAL A 134 13.99 -13.83 -17.10
C VAL A 134 15.51 -13.96 -16.96
N ASN A 135 16.01 -15.06 -16.40
CA ASN A 135 17.44 -15.28 -16.18
C ASN A 135 18.19 -15.83 -17.40
N ALA A 136 17.54 -16.13 -18.51
CA ALA A 136 18.18 -16.71 -19.69
C ALA A 136 19.36 -15.83 -20.18
N GLY A 137 20.57 -16.40 -20.31
CA GLY A 137 21.76 -15.71 -20.81
C GLY A 137 22.34 -14.64 -19.88
N LEU A 138 21.86 -14.48 -18.62
CA LEU A 138 22.51 -13.65 -17.63
C LEU A 138 23.79 -14.36 -17.12
N THR A 139 24.90 -13.63 -17.05
CA THR A 139 26.18 -14.13 -16.54
C THR A 139 26.62 -13.34 -15.32
N ALA A 140 27.47 -13.93 -14.47
CA ALA A 140 27.98 -13.30 -13.26
C ALA A 140 28.86 -12.07 -13.54
N GLY A 141 29.54 -12.03 -14.69
CA GLY A 141 30.43 -10.92 -15.09
C GLY A 141 29.75 -9.85 -15.96
N MET A 142 28.43 -9.94 -16.17
CA MET A 142 27.71 -8.97 -16.98
C MET A 142 27.73 -7.58 -16.31
N ASP A 143 28.00 -6.55 -17.12
CA ASP A 143 27.90 -5.15 -16.66
C ASP A 143 26.51 -4.83 -16.09
N GLY A 144 26.45 -3.94 -15.09
CA GLY A 144 25.21 -3.63 -14.41
C GLY A 144 24.14 -3.05 -15.34
N THR A 145 24.51 -2.16 -16.26
CA THR A 145 23.57 -1.59 -17.24
C THR A 145 23.05 -2.69 -18.18
N ALA A 146 23.95 -3.47 -18.77
CA ALA A 146 23.58 -4.56 -19.67
C ALA A 146 22.70 -5.62 -18.97
N ARG A 147 22.98 -5.92 -17.69
CA ARG A 147 22.15 -6.83 -16.92
C ARG A 147 20.75 -6.28 -16.66
N PHE A 148 20.65 -5.01 -16.26
CA PHE A 148 19.36 -4.34 -16.05
C PHE A 148 18.54 -4.36 -17.35
N GLU A 149 19.12 -3.91 -18.45
CA GLU A 149 18.45 -3.85 -19.76
C GLU A 149 18.00 -5.23 -20.25
N ALA A 150 18.82 -6.26 -20.03
CA ALA A 150 18.46 -7.63 -20.38
C ALA A 150 17.25 -8.15 -19.58
N ILE A 151 17.17 -7.87 -18.28
CA ILE A 151 16.04 -8.25 -17.43
C ILE A 151 14.80 -7.44 -17.84
N ASP A 152 14.92 -6.14 -18.03
CA ASP A 152 13.83 -5.23 -18.40
C ASP A 152 13.22 -5.61 -19.76
N ALA A 153 14.05 -5.85 -20.78
CA ALA A 153 13.58 -6.27 -22.09
C ALA A 153 12.81 -7.60 -22.06
N ARG A 154 13.25 -8.57 -21.25
CA ARG A 154 12.55 -9.85 -21.09
C ARG A 154 11.24 -9.69 -20.34
N ASN A 155 11.22 -8.87 -19.29
CA ASN A 155 9.99 -8.55 -18.57
C ASN A 155 8.96 -7.90 -19.49
N LYS A 156 9.37 -6.92 -20.32
CA LYS A 156 8.51 -6.28 -21.31
C LYS A 156 7.98 -7.28 -22.34
N ALA A 157 8.84 -8.17 -22.84
CA ALA A 157 8.43 -9.21 -23.80
C ALA A 157 7.40 -10.19 -23.20
N LEU A 158 7.61 -10.64 -21.94
CA LEU A 158 6.70 -11.50 -21.21
C LEU A 158 5.33 -10.83 -21.00
N VAL A 159 5.36 -9.55 -20.64
CA VAL A 159 4.16 -8.74 -20.42
C VAL A 159 3.40 -8.54 -21.73
N ALA A 160 4.07 -8.16 -22.81
CA ALA A 160 3.45 -7.97 -24.12
C ALA A 160 2.82 -9.26 -24.65
N GLU A 161 3.50 -10.41 -24.48
CA GLU A 161 2.93 -11.72 -24.81
C GLU A 161 1.66 -12.03 -24.03
N CYS A 162 1.67 -11.76 -22.72
CA CYS A 162 0.55 -11.99 -21.82
C CYS A 162 -0.66 -11.11 -22.13
N GLU A 163 -0.44 -9.84 -22.49
CA GLU A 163 -1.50 -8.86 -22.72
C GLU A 163 -2.08 -8.89 -24.15
N LYS A 164 -1.47 -9.64 -25.05
CA LYS A 164 -1.90 -9.74 -26.46
C LYS A 164 -3.40 -10.01 -26.66
N PRO A 165 -4.10 -10.81 -25.80
CA PRO A 165 -5.54 -11.02 -25.95
C PRO A 165 -6.40 -9.78 -25.67
N GLY A 166 -5.86 -8.74 -25.01
CA GLY A 166 -6.60 -7.57 -24.54
C GLY A 166 -7.37 -7.79 -23.23
N GLY A 167 -7.71 -6.70 -22.52
CA GLY A 167 -8.46 -6.76 -21.26
C GLY A 167 -7.67 -7.30 -20.06
N LEU A 168 -6.38 -7.53 -20.24
CA LEU A 168 -5.46 -8.05 -19.22
C LEU A 168 -4.45 -6.98 -18.82
N ARG A 169 -4.01 -7.06 -17.57
CA ARG A 169 -2.83 -6.38 -17.05
C ARG A 169 -1.89 -7.43 -16.49
N CYS A 170 -0.71 -7.51 -17.07
CA CYS A 170 0.30 -8.49 -16.70
C CYS A 170 1.54 -7.76 -16.14
N ASN A 171 2.15 -8.35 -15.12
CA ASN A 171 3.39 -7.83 -14.57
C ASN A 171 4.30 -8.97 -14.11
N VAL A 172 5.61 -8.79 -14.26
CA VAL A 172 6.61 -9.72 -13.71
C VAL A 172 7.03 -9.21 -12.34
N TYR A 173 6.81 -10.04 -11.32
CA TYR A 173 7.20 -9.76 -9.93
C TYR A 173 8.44 -10.57 -9.57
N SER A 174 9.39 -9.92 -8.89
CA SER A 174 10.53 -10.60 -8.29
C SER A 174 10.24 -10.99 -6.84
N PHE A 175 10.71 -12.17 -6.45
CA PHE A 175 10.64 -12.68 -5.09
C PHE A 175 12.03 -13.01 -4.59
N ASN A 176 12.21 -13.01 -3.26
CA ASN A 176 13.48 -13.37 -2.62
C ASN A 176 14.68 -12.61 -3.21
N GLY A 177 14.48 -11.29 -3.46
CA GLY A 177 15.54 -10.43 -4.00
C GLY A 177 15.96 -10.73 -5.44
N GLY A 178 15.11 -11.40 -6.23
CA GLY A 178 15.38 -11.77 -7.62
C GLY A 178 15.85 -13.22 -7.82
N LEU A 179 15.71 -14.08 -6.80
CA LEU A 179 15.87 -15.54 -6.95
C LEU A 179 14.78 -16.14 -7.83
N GLU A 180 13.56 -15.63 -7.70
CA GLU A 180 12.38 -16.11 -8.39
C GLU A 180 11.68 -14.95 -9.08
N TYR A 181 11.09 -15.21 -10.25
CA TYR A 181 10.26 -14.28 -11.00
C TYR A 181 8.94 -14.96 -11.36
N SER A 182 7.83 -14.29 -11.06
CA SER A 182 6.51 -14.76 -11.44
C SER A 182 5.80 -13.75 -12.33
N LEU A 183 5.21 -14.21 -13.43
CA LEU A 183 4.28 -13.45 -14.24
C LEU A 183 2.89 -13.55 -13.60
N ILE A 184 2.35 -12.43 -13.18
CA ILE A 184 1.00 -12.33 -12.62
C ILE A 184 0.09 -11.77 -13.70
N ARG A 185 -0.96 -12.53 -14.05
CA ARG A 185 -1.97 -12.16 -15.02
C ARG A 185 -3.25 -11.75 -14.29
N GLN A 186 -3.72 -10.55 -14.56
CA GLN A 186 -4.92 -9.99 -13.97
C GLN A 186 -5.87 -9.46 -15.05
N MET A 187 -7.16 -9.61 -14.86
CA MET A 187 -8.15 -8.86 -15.61
C MET A 187 -8.18 -7.42 -15.06
N GLU A 188 -8.11 -6.42 -15.93
CA GLU A 188 -8.11 -5.00 -15.56
C GLU A 188 -9.49 -4.38 -15.85
N ILE A 189 -10.33 -4.24 -14.84
CA ILE A 189 -11.63 -3.57 -14.93
C ILE A 189 -11.41 -2.07 -14.79
N GLN A 190 -11.92 -1.28 -15.74
CA GLN A 190 -11.66 0.16 -15.85
C GLN A 190 -12.85 1.03 -15.46
N ASP A 191 -14.08 0.51 -15.50
CA ASP A 191 -15.27 1.20 -15.01
C ASP A 191 -15.56 0.76 -13.57
N VAL A 192 -15.13 1.61 -12.65
CA VAL A 192 -15.32 1.44 -11.21
C VAL A 192 -16.23 2.57 -10.71
N ARG A 193 -17.26 2.24 -9.94
CA ARG A 193 -18.23 3.23 -9.45
C ARG A 193 -18.35 3.16 -7.93
N LEU A 194 -18.50 4.35 -7.32
CA LEU A 194 -18.83 4.49 -5.90
C LEU A 194 -20.32 4.15 -5.71
N VAL A 195 -20.58 3.24 -4.78
CA VAL A 195 -21.93 2.75 -4.46
C VAL A 195 -22.39 3.23 -3.08
N TYR A 196 -21.45 3.17 -2.10
CA TYR A 196 -21.72 3.57 -0.73
C TYR A 196 -20.43 4.00 -0.03
N ALA A 197 -20.54 5.01 0.78
CA ALA A 197 -19.55 5.38 1.78
C ALA A 197 -20.27 5.99 2.99
N PRO A 198 -19.96 5.58 4.23
CA PRO A 198 -20.46 6.29 5.41
C PRO A 198 -19.87 7.71 5.45
N ALA A 199 -20.49 8.60 6.20
CA ALA A 199 -19.94 9.92 6.48
C ALA A 199 -18.53 9.80 7.10
N GLU A 200 -17.62 10.76 6.80
CA GLU A 200 -16.25 10.75 7.33
C GLU A 200 -16.22 10.65 8.86
N ALA A 201 -17.21 11.22 9.53
CA ALA A 201 -17.39 11.12 10.98
C ALA A 201 -17.61 9.67 11.49
N ILE A 202 -17.98 8.72 10.63
CA ILE A 202 -18.00 7.27 10.89
C ILE A 202 -16.75 6.64 10.27
N GLY A 203 -16.54 6.86 8.96
CA GLY A 203 -15.50 6.22 8.17
C GLY A 203 -14.06 6.55 8.61
N LYS A 204 -13.88 7.68 9.30
CA LYS A 204 -12.60 8.16 9.83
C LYS A 204 -12.74 8.68 11.28
N PHE A 205 -13.67 8.14 12.07
CA PHE A 205 -13.82 8.53 13.47
C PHE A 205 -12.51 8.42 14.23
N GLY A 206 -12.16 9.48 14.98
CA GLY A 206 -10.88 9.61 15.66
C GLY A 206 -9.73 10.16 14.79
N GLY A 207 -9.94 10.27 13.46
CA GLY A 207 -9.02 10.91 12.52
C GLY A 207 -7.58 10.40 12.63
N ASP A 208 -6.62 11.33 12.47
CA ASP A 208 -5.19 11.02 12.59
C ASP A 208 -4.75 10.78 14.05
N VAL A 209 -5.57 11.20 15.04
CA VAL A 209 -5.30 10.94 16.47
C VAL A 209 -5.36 9.44 16.75
N ASP A 210 -6.44 8.78 16.30
CA ASP A 210 -6.64 7.35 16.51
C ASP A 210 -5.97 6.45 15.45
N ASN A 211 -5.39 7.01 14.38
CA ASN A 211 -4.69 6.24 13.36
C ASN A 211 -3.57 5.40 13.99
N PHE A 212 -3.52 4.09 13.71
CA PHE A 212 -2.64 3.09 14.35
C PHE A 212 -2.82 2.94 15.87
N GLU A 213 -3.84 3.51 16.48
CA GLU A 213 -4.03 3.41 17.92
C GLU A 213 -5.10 2.37 18.29
N TRP A 214 -4.96 1.80 19.52
CA TRP A 214 -5.97 0.97 20.14
C TRP A 214 -6.24 1.46 21.57
N PRO A 215 -7.52 1.60 22.01
CA PRO A 215 -8.75 1.12 21.38
C PRO A 215 -9.24 1.99 20.20
N ARG A 216 -9.69 1.34 19.13
CA ARG A 216 -10.17 1.96 17.89
C ARG A 216 -11.69 1.84 17.77
N HIS A 217 -12.36 2.86 17.17
CA HIS A 217 -13.82 2.88 16.98
C HIS A 217 -14.19 3.44 15.61
N THR A 218 -13.49 3.02 14.57
CA THR A 218 -13.61 3.59 13.23
C THR A 218 -14.38 2.64 12.31
N GLY A 219 -15.36 3.17 11.60
CA GLY A 219 -16.13 2.47 10.58
C GLY A 219 -15.47 2.55 9.20
N ASP A 220 -14.28 2.02 9.06
CA ASP A 220 -13.47 2.17 7.85
C ASP A 220 -13.85 1.16 6.77
N TRP A 221 -15.02 1.37 6.12
CA TRP A 221 -15.44 0.60 4.95
C TRP A 221 -16.14 1.49 3.92
N SER A 222 -16.16 1.04 2.66
CA SER A 222 -16.96 1.59 1.57
C SER A 222 -17.27 0.51 0.55
N PHE A 223 -18.27 0.76 -0.30
CA PHE A 223 -18.59 -0.13 -1.42
C PHE A 223 -18.37 0.56 -2.76
N LEU A 224 -17.72 -0.17 -3.62
CA LEU A 224 -17.55 0.14 -5.04
C LEU A 224 -18.30 -0.92 -5.86
N ARG A 225 -18.45 -0.69 -7.17
CA ARG A 225 -18.91 -1.72 -8.10
C ARG A 225 -18.05 -1.76 -9.34
N ALA A 226 -17.76 -2.98 -9.77
CA ALA A 226 -17.10 -3.26 -11.03
C ALA A 226 -18.11 -3.30 -12.16
N TYR A 227 -17.82 -2.61 -13.28
CA TYR A 227 -18.62 -2.61 -14.50
C TYR A 227 -17.79 -3.05 -15.70
N VAL A 228 -18.46 -3.69 -16.65
CA VAL A 228 -17.86 -4.20 -17.90
C VAL A 228 -18.77 -3.88 -19.08
N GLY A 229 -18.26 -3.99 -20.28
CA GLY A 229 -19.07 -3.88 -21.49
C GLY A 229 -20.19 -4.96 -21.53
N LYS A 230 -21.21 -4.75 -22.36
CA LYS A 230 -22.31 -5.71 -22.55
C LYS A 230 -21.86 -7.10 -23.05
N ASP A 231 -20.64 -7.18 -23.58
CA ASP A 231 -19.98 -8.43 -23.98
C ASP A 231 -19.21 -9.12 -22.82
N GLY A 232 -19.27 -8.56 -21.60
CA GLY A 232 -18.60 -9.06 -20.41
C GLY A 232 -17.11 -8.74 -20.35
N LYS A 233 -16.57 -7.94 -21.28
CA LYS A 233 -15.16 -7.58 -21.31
C LYS A 233 -14.89 -6.25 -20.60
N PRO A 234 -13.68 -6.08 -20.02
CA PRO A 234 -13.26 -4.78 -19.51
C PRO A 234 -13.41 -3.68 -20.56
N ALA A 235 -13.98 -2.56 -20.14
CA ALA A 235 -14.21 -1.39 -20.98
C ALA A 235 -14.02 -0.11 -20.17
N PRO A 236 -13.65 1.02 -20.79
CA PRO A 236 -13.71 2.32 -20.16
C PRO A 236 -15.12 2.67 -19.69
N TYR A 237 -15.22 3.64 -18.77
CA TYR A 237 -16.52 4.10 -18.28
C TYR A 237 -17.51 4.41 -19.43
N SER A 238 -18.68 3.83 -19.34
CA SER A 238 -19.84 4.11 -20.22
C SER A 238 -21.14 3.90 -19.44
N LYS A 239 -22.15 4.73 -19.74
CA LYS A 239 -23.51 4.54 -19.20
C LYS A 239 -24.15 3.21 -19.67
N ASP A 240 -23.65 2.64 -20.76
CA ASP A 240 -24.12 1.38 -21.33
C ASP A 240 -23.49 0.14 -20.71
N ASN A 241 -22.44 0.30 -19.90
CA ASN A 241 -21.79 -0.81 -19.21
C ASN A 241 -22.73 -1.44 -18.17
N VAL A 242 -22.53 -2.74 -17.95
CA VAL A 242 -23.31 -3.56 -17.01
C VAL A 242 -22.46 -3.98 -15.82
N PRO A 243 -23.07 -4.26 -14.64
CA PRO A 243 -22.32 -4.82 -13.52
C PRO A 243 -21.57 -6.09 -13.91
N TYR A 244 -20.34 -6.20 -13.43
CA TYR A 244 -19.53 -7.39 -13.60
C TYR A 244 -20.11 -8.57 -12.79
N THR A 245 -20.14 -9.75 -13.38
CA THR A 245 -20.52 -10.98 -12.68
C THR A 245 -19.25 -11.75 -12.31
N PRO A 246 -18.78 -11.70 -11.05
CA PRO A 246 -17.60 -12.44 -10.60
C PRO A 246 -17.88 -13.95 -10.59
N ALA A 247 -16.82 -14.76 -10.75
CA ALA A 247 -16.93 -16.22 -10.69
C ALA A 247 -17.38 -16.68 -9.29
N SER A 248 -16.97 -15.96 -8.26
CA SER A 248 -17.45 -16.14 -6.89
C SER A 248 -17.39 -14.84 -6.10
N TRP A 249 -18.03 -14.83 -4.93
CA TRP A 249 -18.01 -13.72 -3.98
C TRP A 249 -17.98 -14.26 -2.55
N LEU A 250 -17.49 -13.44 -1.62
CA LEU A 250 -17.47 -13.79 -0.20
C LEU A 250 -18.86 -13.65 0.41
N LYS A 251 -19.22 -14.59 1.25
CA LYS A 251 -20.41 -14.48 2.11
C LYS A 251 -20.02 -13.78 3.39
N VAL A 252 -20.84 -12.82 3.82
CA VAL A 252 -20.72 -12.23 5.15
C VAL A 252 -21.21 -13.23 6.18
N SER A 253 -20.39 -13.53 7.17
CA SER A 253 -20.77 -14.46 8.25
C SER A 253 -21.87 -13.86 9.12
N GLN A 254 -22.84 -14.70 9.49
CA GLN A 254 -23.85 -14.38 10.49
C GLN A 254 -23.55 -15.06 11.84
N GLU A 255 -22.48 -15.86 11.90
CA GLU A 255 -22.05 -16.51 13.13
C GLU A 255 -21.24 -15.55 14.01
N PRO A 256 -21.28 -15.74 15.35
CA PRO A 256 -20.47 -14.94 16.27
C PRO A 256 -18.97 -15.11 16.01
N LEU A 257 -18.23 -14.00 16.10
CA LEU A 257 -16.78 -14.00 16.17
C LEU A 257 -16.37 -13.67 17.60
N ASN A 258 -15.55 -14.53 18.23
CA ASN A 258 -15.16 -14.43 19.62
C ASN A 258 -13.64 -14.35 19.79
N ALA A 259 -13.19 -13.97 20.98
CA ALA A 259 -11.77 -14.03 21.34
C ALA A 259 -11.25 -15.47 21.26
N GLY A 260 -10.10 -15.68 20.62
CA GLY A 260 -9.49 -16.98 20.40
C GLY A 260 -9.89 -17.65 19.08
N ASP A 261 -10.91 -17.17 18.38
CA ASP A 261 -11.32 -17.72 17.09
C ASP A 261 -10.24 -17.54 16.03
N PHE A 262 -10.12 -18.57 15.17
CA PHE A 262 -9.24 -18.51 14.00
C PHE A 262 -9.72 -17.46 13.03
N VAL A 263 -8.77 -16.66 12.53
CA VAL A 263 -8.98 -15.75 11.42
C VAL A 263 -7.83 -15.80 10.43
N MET A 264 -8.12 -15.53 9.17
CA MET A 264 -7.11 -15.34 8.13
C MET A 264 -7.43 -14.09 7.31
N VAL A 265 -6.38 -13.46 6.80
CA VAL A 265 -6.47 -12.31 5.91
C VAL A 265 -5.85 -12.68 4.58
N THR A 266 -6.56 -12.40 3.49
CA THR A 266 -6.04 -12.56 2.13
C THR A 266 -6.00 -11.20 1.45
N GLY A 267 -4.85 -10.83 0.86
CA GLY A 267 -4.74 -9.51 0.27
C GLY A 267 -3.42 -9.26 -0.44
N TYR A 268 -3.19 -7.99 -0.77
CA TYR A 268 -2.05 -7.54 -1.58
C TYR A 268 -1.14 -6.61 -0.76
N PRO A 269 -0.41 -7.13 0.25
CA PRO A 269 0.52 -6.34 1.06
C PRO A 269 1.59 -5.69 0.20
N GLY A 270 1.85 -4.40 0.42
CA GLY A 270 2.73 -3.58 -0.41
C GLY A 270 4.18 -4.02 -0.37
N SER A 271 4.86 -3.77 0.75
CA SER A 271 6.28 -4.12 0.90
C SER A 271 6.70 -4.29 2.34
N THR A 272 7.56 -5.29 2.59
CA THR A 272 8.27 -5.48 3.86
C THR A 272 9.78 -5.50 3.63
N ASN A 273 10.56 -5.42 4.70
CA ASN A 273 12.00 -5.34 4.70
C ASN A 273 12.63 -6.33 5.70
N ARG A 274 12.01 -7.52 5.87
CA ARG A 274 12.38 -8.53 6.86
C ARG A 274 13.80 -9.08 6.65
N TYR A 275 14.21 -9.18 5.38
CA TYR A 275 15.49 -9.76 4.97
C TYR A 275 16.54 -8.70 4.58
N ARG A 276 16.42 -7.48 5.12
CA ARG A 276 17.42 -6.42 4.89
C ARG A 276 18.63 -6.60 5.78
N LEU A 277 19.78 -6.10 5.29
CA LEU A 277 21.04 -6.08 6.03
C LEU A 277 20.99 -5.05 7.19
N ALA A 278 21.84 -5.23 8.18
CA ALA A 278 21.94 -4.32 9.32
C ALA A 278 22.23 -2.87 8.91
N ASP A 279 23.02 -2.66 7.84
CA ASP A 279 23.30 -1.32 7.33
C ASP A 279 22.08 -0.68 6.67
N GLU A 280 21.18 -1.46 6.05
CA GLU A 280 19.91 -0.97 5.52
C GLU A 280 18.96 -0.56 6.66
N VAL A 281 18.93 -1.32 7.76
CA VAL A 281 18.17 -0.96 8.99
C VAL A 281 18.74 0.31 9.60
N ASN A 282 20.06 0.41 9.72
CA ASN A 282 20.73 1.60 10.23
C ASN A 282 20.42 2.85 9.38
N ASP A 283 20.44 2.74 8.05
CA ASP A 283 20.08 3.82 7.15
C ASP A 283 18.61 4.27 7.32
N ALA A 284 17.71 3.32 7.49
CA ALA A 284 16.29 3.62 7.75
C ALA A 284 16.11 4.43 9.04
N ILE A 285 16.80 4.05 10.12
CA ILE A 285 16.73 4.70 11.43
C ILE A 285 17.42 6.06 11.43
N GLN A 286 18.64 6.16 10.86
CA GLN A 286 19.47 7.35 11.00
C GLN A 286 19.18 8.42 9.94
N TRP A 287 18.67 8.03 8.78
CA TRP A 287 18.49 8.97 7.68
C TRP A 287 17.10 8.93 7.04
N ARG A 288 16.66 7.77 6.53
CA ARG A 288 15.46 7.69 5.69
C ARG A 288 14.22 8.22 6.41
N TYR A 289 13.87 7.64 7.56
CA TYR A 289 12.64 8.01 8.27
C TYR A 289 12.70 9.39 8.91
N PRO A 290 13.80 9.82 9.59
CA PRO A 290 13.90 11.19 10.07
C PRO A 290 13.77 12.24 8.97
N THR A 291 14.36 11.98 7.80
CA THR A 291 14.28 12.89 6.64
C THR A 291 12.87 12.95 6.07
N GLN A 292 12.19 11.81 5.93
CA GLN A 292 10.79 11.76 5.46
C GLN A 292 9.85 12.44 6.45
N VAL A 293 9.99 12.20 7.74
CA VAL A 293 9.19 12.85 8.80
C VAL A 293 9.33 14.37 8.72
N SER A 294 10.57 14.87 8.61
CA SER A 294 10.83 16.30 8.43
C SER A 294 10.18 16.86 7.17
N TYR A 295 10.32 16.16 6.04
CA TYR A 295 9.77 16.58 4.77
C TYR A 295 8.22 16.63 4.78
N PHE A 296 7.58 15.64 5.35
CA PHE A 296 6.12 15.58 5.42
C PHE A 296 5.53 16.64 6.36
N LYS A 297 6.20 16.95 7.47
CA LYS A 297 5.80 18.05 8.35
C LYS A 297 5.80 19.39 7.60
N ASP A 298 6.85 19.67 6.84
CA ASP A 298 6.91 20.91 6.06
C ASP A 298 5.91 20.92 4.91
N TYR A 299 5.67 19.76 4.29
CA TYR A 299 4.69 19.62 3.22
C TYR A 299 3.27 19.95 3.71
N LEU A 300 2.86 19.36 4.83
CA LEU A 300 1.56 19.63 5.46
C LEU A 300 1.44 21.09 5.91
N ALA A 301 2.48 21.62 6.57
CA ALA A 301 2.50 23.02 6.97
C ALA A 301 2.36 23.99 5.78
N THR A 302 2.96 23.64 4.64
CA THR A 302 2.85 24.44 3.40
C THR A 302 1.43 24.40 2.84
N ILE A 303 0.78 23.21 2.79
CA ILE A 303 -0.61 23.12 2.33
C ILE A 303 -1.53 23.94 3.26
N HIS A 304 -1.46 23.72 4.57
CA HIS A 304 -2.32 24.42 5.52
C HIS A 304 -2.07 25.93 5.52
N GLY A 305 -0.83 26.36 5.34
CA GLY A 305 -0.48 27.78 5.21
C GLY A 305 -0.94 28.44 3.90
N SER A 306 -1.21 27.64 2.86
CA SER A 306 -1.65 28.12 1.54
C SER A 306 -3.17 28.12 1.36
N THR A 307 -3.92 27.42 2.21
CA THR A 307 -5.38 27.26 2.08
C THR A 307 -6.20 27.82 3.25
N PRO A 308 -5.73 28.85 4.02
CA PRO A 308 -6.47 29.33 5.17
C PRO A 308 -7.82 29.93 4.74
N GLY A 309 -8.93 29.32 5.14
CA GLY A 309 -10.29 29.77 4.83
C GLY A 309 -10.78 29.44 3.43
N ASP A 310 -9.95 28.86 2.55
CA ASP A 310 -10.35 28.41 1.21
C ASP A 310 -10.76 26.94 1.24
N LYS A 311 -12.05 26.67 1.39
CA LYS A 311 -12.62 25.33 1.41
C LYS A 311 -12.45 24.59 0.09
N ALA A 312 -12.47 25.28 -1.06
CA ALA A 312 -12.32 24.66 -2.37
C ALA A 312 -10.89 24.15 -2.57
N ALA A 313 -9.89 24.97 -2.24
CA ALA A 313 -8.49 24.56 -2.27
C ALA A 313 -8.21 23.41 -1.26
N ALA A 314 -8.74 23.50 -0.05
CA ALA A 314 -8.59 22.45 0.97
C ALA A 314 -9.18 21.11 0.50
N LEU A 315 -10.35 21.10 -0.13
CA LEU A 315 -10.97 19.89 -0.69
C LEU A 315 -10.11 19.25 -1.78
N LYS A 316 -9.47 20.05 -2.65
CA LYS A 316 -8.55 19.53 -3.68
C LYS A 316 -7.36 18.78 -3.09
N TYR A 317 -6.89 19.16 -1.93
CA TYR A 317 -5.75 18.53 -1.25
C TYR A 317 -6.15 17.50 -0.17
N ALA A 318 -7.43 17.30 0.09
CA ALA A 318 -7.89 16.44 1.19
C ALA A 318 -7.28 15.01 1.13
N SER A 319 -7.32 14.36 -0.03
CA SER A 319 -6.71 13.03 -0.22
C SER A 319 -5.18 13.05 -0.05
N THR A 320 -4.51 14.10 -0.51
CA THR A 320 -3.06 14.27 -0.35
C THR A 320 -2.70 14.46 1.13
N VAL A 321 -3.44 15.30 1.85
CA VAL A 321 -3.24 15.53 3.30
C VAL A 321 -3.45 14.24 4.07
N ALA A 322 -4.54 13.49 3.80
CA ALA A 322 -4.82 12.21 4.45
C ALA A 322 -3.69 11.20 4.22
N GLY A 323 -3.22 11.06 2.97
CA GLY A 323 -2.12 10.16 2.64
C GLY A 323 -0.79 10.54 3.31
N ILE A 324 -0.47 11.83 3.37
CA ILE A 324 0.78 12.31 4.01
C ILE A 324 0.71 12.18 5.53
N ASN A 325 -0.42 12.46 6.17
CA ASN A 325 -0.61 12.25 7.61
C ASN A 325 -0.43 10.78 7.98
N ASN A 326 -1.04 9.87 7.21
CA ASN A 326 -0.87 8.44 7.40
C ASN A 326 0.61 8.03 7.29
N ALA A 327 1.32 8.48 6.24
CA ALA A 327 2.74 8.18 6.04
C ALA A 327 3.63 8.81 7.13
N LEU A 328 3.32 10.02 7.58
CA LEU A 328 4.02 10.69 8.67
C LEU A 328 3.92 9.90 9.98
N LYS A 329 2.69 9.47 10.35
CA LYS A 329 2.48 8.69 11.57
C LYS A 329 3.11 7.30 11.45
N LEU A 330 3.03 6.65 10.28
CA LEU A 330 3.72 5.39 10.02
C LEU A 330 5.24 5.50 10.22
N TYR A 331 5.90 6.49 9.63
CA TYR A 331 7.36 6.61 9.74
C TYR A 331 7.81 7.04 11.13
N GLN A 332 7.04 7.90 11.80
CA GLN A 332 7.29 8.21 13.21
C GLN A 332 7.14 6.96 14.09
N GLY A 333 6.07 6.19 13.88
CA GLY A 333 5.83 4.95 14.63
C GLY A 333 6.86 3.86 14.36
N GLN A 334 7.42 3.78 13.15
CA GLN A 334 8.55 2.89 12.87
C GLN A 334 9.79 3.29 13.67
N LEU A 335 10.12 4.60 13.74
CA LEU A 335 11.22 5.10 14.57
C LEU A 335 11.00 4.81 16.06
N ASP A 336 9.79 5.03 16.56
CA ASP A 336 9.42 4.75 17.94
C ASP A 336 9.45 3.24 18.24
N GLY A 337 9.04 2.41 17.28
CA GLY A 337 9.13 0.95 17.34
C GLY A 337 10.58 0.48 17.45
N PHE A 338 11.47 1.03 16.62
CA PHE A 338 12.90 0.74 16.73
C PHE A 338 13.50 1.22 18.06
N ALA A 339 13.08 2.37 18.57
CA ALA A 339 13.55 2.89 19.86
C ALA A 339 13.12 2.03 21.06
N ARG A 340 11.98 1.31 20.94
CA ARG A 340 11.53 0.33 21.95
C ARG A 340 12.34 -0.95 21.95
N MET A 341 13.00 -1.29 20.84
CA MET A 341 13.91 -2.44 20.75
C MET A 341 15.25 -2.10 21.41
N GLN A 342 15.89 -3.08 22.04
CA GLN A 342 17.15 -2.84 22.73
C GLN A 342 18.26 -2.33 21.80
N ASP A 343 18.43 -2.96 20.64
CA ASP A 343 19.31 -2.52 19.55
C ASP A 343 18.94 -3.28 18.25
N PRO A 344 18.08 -2.73 17.40
CA PRO A 344 17.64 -3.40 16.17
C PRO A 344 18.78 -3.63 15.17
N VAL A 345 19.77 -2.74 15.12
CA VAL A 345 20.94 -2.88 14.25
C VAL A 345 21.84 -4.01 14.74
N ALA A 346 22.12 -4.08 16.04
CA ALA A 346 22.89 -5.18 16.62
C ALA A 346 22.19 -6.53 16.47
N MET A 347 20.84 -6.58 16.59
CA MET A 347 20.08 -7.81 16.32
C MET A 347 20.31 -8.32 14.89
N LYS A 348 20.24 -7.44 13.88
CA LYS A 348 20.51 -7.80 12.48
C LYS A 348 21.97 -8.20 12.26
N ARG A 349 22.94 -7.48 12.88
CA ARG A 349 24.35 -7.86 12.80
C ARG A 349 24.63 -9.23 13.43
N ALA A 350 23.94 -9.57 14.50
CA ALA A 350 24.05 -10.92 15.11
C ALA A 350 23.53 -12.00 14.14
N GLN A 351 22.41 -11.76 13.44
CA GLN A 351 21.90 -12.66 12.40
C GLN A 351 22.89 -12.81 11.24
N GLU A 352 23.48 -11.72 10.73
CA GLU A 352 24.50 -11.74 9.70
C GLU A 352 25.76 -12.49 10.15
N THR A 353 26.18 -12.29 11.40
CA THR A 353 27.35 -12.98 11.97
C THR A 353 27.10 -14.49 12.05
N ALA A 354 25.92 -14.91 12.48
CA ALA A 354 25.52 -16.32 12.52
C ALA A 354 25.47 -16.90 11.11
N LEU A 355 24.89 -16.20 10.13
CA LEU A 355 24.89 -16.60 8.74
C LEU A 355 26.32 -16.76 8.19
N LYS A 356 27.18 -15.76 8.38
CA LYS A 356 28.58 -15.80 7.90
C LYS A 356 29.37 -16.94 8.58
N ALA A 357 29.11 -17.22 9.86
CA ALA A 357 29.71 -18.37 10.56
C ALA A 357 29.26 -19.71 9.97
N TRP A 358 27.94 -19.86 9.70
CA TRP A 358 27.40 -21.05 9.05
C TRP A 358 27.96 -21.23 7.62
N LEU A 359 28.05 -20.15 6.84
CA LEU A 359 28.64 -20.19 5.48
C LEU A 359 30.07 -20.71 5.46
N LYS A 360 30.90 -20.45 6.49
CA LYS A 360 32.25 -21.01 6.60
C LYS A 360 32.25 -22.55 6.62
N THR A 361 31.18 -23.17 7.09
CA THR A 361 31.05 -24.64 7.09
C THR A 361 30.66 -25.22 5.73
N ARG A 362 30.32 -24.37 4.75
CA ARG A 362 29.81 -24.77 3.42
C ARG A 362 30.92 -24.80 2.33
N GLY A 363 32.17 -24.67 2.72
CA GLY A 363 33.30 -24.72 1.80
C GLY A 363 33.27 -23.64 0.71
N ASN A 364 33.59 -24.02 -0.54
CA ASN A 364 33.67 -23.09 -1.66
C ASN A 364 32.35 -22.35 -1.97
N ALA A 365 31.22 -23.01 -1.85
CA ALA A 365 29.91 -22.41 -2.05
C ALA A 365 29.65 -21.30 -1.02
N GLY A 366 29.89 -21.57 0.25
CA GLY A 366 29.77 -20.57 1.32
C GLY A 366 30.75 -19.41 1.18
N ALA A 367 31.98 -19.67 0.70
CA ALA A 367 32.93 -18.61 0.41
C ALA A 367 32.47 -17.71 -0.75
N ALA A 368 31.83 -18.26 -1.78
CA ALA A 368 31.24 -17.48 -2.87
C ALA A 368 30.08 -16.58 -2.39
N GLN A 369 29.17 -17.13 -1.60
CA GLN A 369 28.06 -16.38 -1.01
C GLN A 369 28.56 -15.27 -0.07
N THR A 370 29.60 -15.54 0.74
CA THR A 370 30.22 -14.51 1.61
C THR A 370 30.78 -13.34 0.80
N ARG A 371 31.47 -13.62 -0.32
CA ARG A 371 31.96 -12.55 -1.22
C ARG A 371 30.83 -11.74 -1.82
N ALA A 372 29.71 -12.39 -2.23
CA ALA A 372 28.55 -11.71 -2.77
C ALA A 372 27.88 -10.79 -1.72
N ILE A 373 27.80 -11.23 -0.47
CA ILE A 373 27.27 -10.40 0.63
C ILE A 373 28.15 -9.18 0.84
N THR A 374 29.48 -9.34 0.88
CA THR A 374 30.40 -8.20 1.03
C THR A 374 30.32 -7.22 -0.15
N ALA A 375 30.19 -7.72 -1.38
CA ALA A 375 29.98 -6.87 -2.54
C ALA A 375 28.63 -6.12 -2.49
N LEU A 376 27.58 -6.78 -1.99
CA LEU A 376 26.27 -6.14 -1.79
C LEU A 376 26.36 -5.01 -0.76
N GLU A 377 27.04 -5.23 0.37
CA GLU A 377 27.29 -4.20 1.40
C GLU A 377 27.98 -2.96 0.77
N GLN A 378 28.97 -3.17 -0.11
CA GLN A 378 29.68 -2.09 -0.81
C GLN A 378 28.78 -1.32 -1.79
N GLU A 379 27.96 -2.01 -2.59
CA GLU A 379 27.02 -1.35 -3.52
C GLU A 379 25.98 -0.51 -2.78
N LEU A 380 25.46 -1.01 -1.65
CA LEU A 380 24.50 -0.27 -0.81
C LEU A 380 25.13 0.97 -0.16
N ALA A 381 26.37 0.88 0.29
CA ALA A 381 27.11 2.03 0.82
C ALA A 381 27.34 3.10 -0.26
N ALA A 382 27.66 2.68 -1.50
CA ALA A 382 27.81 3.58 -2.64
C ALA A 382 26.48 4.27 -3.00
N ASP A 383 25.35 3.57 -2.91
CA ASP A 383 24.00 4.15 -3.10
C ASP A 383 23.71 5.24 -2.07
N ASN A 384 23.92 4.92 -0.81
CA ASN A 384 23.71 5.86 0.29
C ASN A 384 24.52 7.15 0.16
N SER A 385 25.68 7.11 -0.50
CA SER A 385 26.53 8.29 -0.69
C SER A 385 25.88 9.38 -1.58
N THR A 386 24.86 9.03 -2.40
CA THR A 386 24.18 9.96 -3.33
C THR A 386 22.70 10.20 -3.00
N ARG A 387 22.21 9.66 -1.88
CA ARG A 387 20.79 9.68 -1.52
C ARG A 387 20.21 11.08 -1.34
N GLU A 388 20.98 12.04 -0.80
CA GLU A 388 20.57 13.43 -0.65
C GLU A 388 20.25 14.07 -2.01
N ARG A 389 21.15 13.91 -2.98
CA ARG A 389 20.93 14.38 -4.34
C ARG A 389 19.68 13.75 -4.94
N GLY A 390 19.56 12.43 -4.86
CA GLY A 390 18.43 11.68 -5.42
C GLY A 390 17.09 12.18 -4.87
N MET A 391 16.99 12.33 -3.56
CA MET A 391 15.75 12.74 -2.89
C MET A 391 15.38 14.19 -3.22
N TRP A 392 16.31 15.14 -3.01
CA TRP A 392 15.96 16.56 -3.08
C TRP A 392 15.88 17.08 -4.51
N PHE A 393 16.73 16.59 -5.42
CA PHE A 393 16.58 16.90 -6.84
C PHE A 393 15.27 16.31 -7.39
N GLY A 394 14.99 15.03 -7.11
CA GLY A 394 13.74 14.40 -7.55
C GLY A 394 12.49 15.13 -7.01
N SER A 395 12.51 15.55 -5.74
CA SER A 395 11.43 16.34 -5.13
C SER A 395 11.26 17.69 -5.82
N ALA A 396 12.36 18.40 -6.12
CA ALA A 396 12.31 19.72 -6.72
C ALA A 396 11.76 19.74 -8.17
N VAL A 397 12.00 18.66 -8.93
CA VAL A 397 11.61 18.60 -10.37
C VAL A 397 10.33 17.80 -10.63
N GLY A 398 9.94 16.91 -9.70
CA GLY A 398 8.89 15.90 -9.92
C GLY A 398 7.48 16.28 -9.46
N GLY A 399 7.27 17.45 -8.85
CA GLY A 399 5.99 17.80 -8.24
C GLY A 399 5.16 18.82 -9.02
N GLY A 400 3.83 18.75 -8.86
CA GLY A 400 2.89 19.76 -9.36
C GLY A 400 2.95 20.05 -10.84
N LEU A 401 2.89 21.33 -11.19
CA LEU A 401 2.90 21.81 -12.58
C LEU A 401 4.19 21.44 -13.31
N THR A 402 5.35 21.59 -12.67
CA THR A 402 6.65 21.24 -13.26
C THR A 402 6.82 19.73 -13.41
N GLY A 403 6.30 18.94 -12.49
CA GLY A 403 6.26 17.48 -12.63
C GLY A 403 5.38 17.02 -13.80
N THR A 404 4.27 17.73 -14.03
CA THR A 404 3.42 17.52 -15.22
C THR A 404 4.18 17.84 -16.50
N ALA A 405 4.86 18.99 -16.57
CA ALA A 405 5.69 19.38 -17.71
C ALA A 405 6.81 18.35 -17.99
N THR A 406 7.50 17.93 -16.94
CA THR A 406 8.58 16.93 -17.03
C THR A 406 8.06 15.59 -17.56
N ARG A 407 6.88 15.16 -17.12
CA ARG A 407 6.22 13.92 -17.59
C ARG A 407 5.81 14.05 -19.07
N LEU A 408 5.25 15.17 -19.49
CA LEU A 408 4.86 15.41 -20.88
C LEU A 408 6.08 15.39 -21.81
N TYR A 409 7.17 16.07 -21.43
CA TYR A 409 8.39 16.07 -22.24
C TYR A 409 9.04 14.67 -22.28
N ARG A 410 9.09 13.97 -21.16
CA ARG A 410 9.57 12.58 -21.14
C ARG A 410 8.69 11.68 -22.02
N HIS A 411 7.37 11.85 -21.99
CA HIS A 411 6.46 11.11 -22.85
C HIS A 411 6.80 11.33 -24.33
N ALA A 412 6.99 12.57 -24.74
CA ALA A 412 7.36 12.90 -26.14
C ALA A 412 8.70 12.24 -26.56
N ILE A 413 9.69 12.22 -25.67
CA ILE A 413 10.98 11.53 -25.90
C ILE A 413 10.75 10.02 -26.06
N GLU A 414 9.92 9.42 -25.21
CA GLU A 414 9.67 7.97 -25.24
C GLU A 414 8.82 7.58 -26.45
N GLN A 415 7.84 8.38 -26.86
CA GLN A 415 7.01 8.10 -28.03
C GLN A 415 7.81 8.07 -29.36
N ALA A 416 8.99 8.67 -29.40
CA ALA A 416 9.89 8.57 -30.55
C ALA A 416 10.57 7.17 -30.68
N LYS A 417 10.44 6.31 -29.68
CA LYS A 417 11.01 4.97 -29.65
C LYS A 417 9.94 3.91 -29.97
N PRO A 418 10.34 2.72 -30.49
CA PRO A 418 9.47 1.54 -30.53
C PRO A 418 8.91 1.23 -29.13
N ASP A 419 7.68 0.75 -29.02
CA ASP A 419 7.00 0.53 -27.74
C ASP A 419 7.78 -0.36 -26.76
N ALA A 420 8.42 -1.42 -27.25
CA ALA A 420 9.24 -2.31 -26.44
C ALA A 420 10.51 -1.66 -25.83
N GLU A 421 10.97 -0.56 -26.43
CA GLU A 421 12.17 0.18 -25.98
C GLU A 421 11.80 1.36 -25.06
N ARG A 422 10.52 1.73 -24.97
CA ARG A 422 10.06 2.81 -24.09
C ARG A 422 10.19 2.41 -22.64
N GLU A 423 10.48 3.38 -21.79
CA GLU A 423 10.48 3.16 -20.35
C GLU A 423 9.09 2.76 -19.83
N SER A 424 9.08 1.98 -18.75
CA SER A 424 7.83 1.62 -18.06
C SER A 424 7.04 2.86 -17.67
N GLY A 425 5.73 2.85 -17.91
CA GLY A 425 4.84 3.99 -17.72
C GLY A 425 4.66 4.89 -18.95
N TYR A 426 5.41 4.64 -20.06
CA TYR A 426 5.31 5.36 -21.34
C TYR A 426 5.00 4.45 -22.53
N GLN A 427 4.74 3.18 -22.27
CA GLN A 427 4.32 2.21 -23.28
C GLN A 427 2.84 2.43 -23.67
N ASP A 428 2.42 1.91 -24.81
CA ASP A 428 1.04 2.04 -25.29
C ASP A 428 0.02 1.51 -24.27
N ARG A 429 0.37 0.47 -23.53
CA ARG A 429 -0.44 -0.07 -22.42
C ARG A 429 -0.71 0.95 -21.29
N ASP A 430 0.08 2.01 -21.18
CA ASP A 430 0.00 3.03 -20.12
C ASP A 430 -0.68 4.33 -20.57
N ALA A 431 -1.00 4.46 -21.88
CA ALA A 431 -1.52 5.68 -22.49
C ALA A 431 -2.82 6.17 -21.81
N ALA A 432 -3.77 5.28 -21.59
CA ALA A 432 -5.05 5.62 -20.93
C ALA A 432 -4.84 6.13 -19.51
N ARG A 433 -3.89 5.55 -18.76
CA ARG A 433 -3.56 5.99 -17.41
C ARG A 433 -2.85 7.36 -17.41
N MET A 434 -1.97 7.58 -18.38
CA MET A 434 -1.31 8.87 -18.56
C MET A 434 -2.35 9.98 -18.79
N GLU A 435 -3.25 9.78 -19.75
CA GLU A 435 -4.33 10.75 -20.05
C GLU A 435 -5.27 10.93 -18.85
N GLY A 436 -5.69 9.82 -18.21
CA GLY A 436 -6.54 9.88 -17.02
C GLY A 436 -5.92 10.72 -15.89
N GLY A 437 -4.61 10.59 -15.67
CA GLY A 437 -3.87 11.40 -14.68
C GLY A 437 -3.88 12.89 -15.01
N LEU A 438 -3.75 13.25 -16.29
CA LEU A 438 -3.83 14.65 -16.73
C LEU A 438 -5.23 15.23 -16.55
N ARG A 439 -6.29 14.43 -16.75
CA ARG A 439 -7.69 14.84 -16.53
C ARG A 439 -8.02 14.99 -15.05
N ALA A 440 -7.52 14.08 -14.21
CA ALA A 440 -7.75 14.10 -12.76
C ALA A 440 -7.08 15.30 -12.07
N LEU A 441 -6.08 15.93 -12.71
CA LEU A 441 -5.34 17.05 -12.11
C LEU A 441 -6.26 18.22 -11.70
N ASP A 442 -7.31 18.53 -12.47
CA ASP A 442 -8.24 19.64 -12.18
C ASP A 442 -8.92 19.49 -10.80
N LYS A 443 -9.10 18.27 -10.36
CA LYS A 443 -9.69 17.94 -9.06
C LYS A 443 -8.70 17.95 -7.89
N ARG A 444 -7.39 18.07 -8.19
CA ARG A 444 -6.29 17.91 -7.20
C ARG A 444 -5.25 19.01 -7.32
N TYR A 445 -5.56 20.11 -8.02
CA TYR A 445 -4.63 21.19 -8.28
C TYR A 445 -5.21 22.54 -7.86
N ASP A 446 -4.44 23.28 -7.11
CA ASP A 446 -4.60 24.69 -6.79
C ASP A 446 -3.26 25.39 -7.04
N ALA A 447 -3.25 26.45 -7.86
CA ALA A 447 -2.03 27.12 -8.31
C ALA A 447 -1.24 27.75 -7.15
N GLY A 448 -1.94 28.32 -6.18
CA GLY A 448 -1.32 28.97 -5.02
C GLY A 448 -0.58 27.96 -4.14
N THR A 449 -1.26 26.86 -3.80
CA THR A 449 -0.70 25.77 -3.00
C THR A 449 0.44 25.07 -3.72
N ASP A 450 0.28 24.76 -5.02
CA ASP A 450 1.33 24.09 -5.81
C ASP A 450 2.60 24.96 -5.91
N LYS A 451 2.44 26.28 -6.14
CA LYS A 451 3.54 27.23 -6.13
C LYS A 451 4.28 27.26 -4.80
N ALA A 452 3.56 27.30 -3.69
CA ALA A 452 4.14 27.26 -2.35
C ALA A 452 4.93 25.96 -2.09
N LEU A 453 4.35 24.81 -2.46
CA LEU A 453 5.01 23.50 -2.38
C LEU A 453 6.28 23.46 -3.26
N MET A 454 6.22 24.02 -4.46
CA MET A 454 7.39 24.10 -5.35
C MET A 454 8.51 24.95 -4.74
N ALA A 455 8.17 26.10 -4.15
CA ALA A 455 9.13 26.96 -3.46
C ALA A 455 9.81 26.21 -2.31
N MET A 456 9.06 25.52 -1.48
CA MET A 456 9.57 24.72 -0.36
C MET A 456 10.52 23.61 -0.87
N ARG A 457 10.16 22.87 -1.91
CA ARG A 457 10.98 21.78 -2.47
C ARG A 457 12.29 22.31 -3.05
N MET A 458 12.26 23.42 -3.81
CA MET A 458 13.45 24.03 -4.38
C MET A 458 14.38 24.58 -3.31
N GLN A 459 13.83 25.20 -2.26
CA GLN A 459 14.63 25.69 -1.14
C GLN A 459 15.29 24.55 -0.38
N ARG A 460 14.59 23.42 -0.18
CA ARG A 460 15.20 22.22 0.41
C ARG A 460 16.33 21.65 -0.45
N TYR A 461 16.16 21.60 -1.78
CA TYR A 461 17.23 21.22 -2.69
C TYR A 461 18.46 22.13 -2.50
N ALA A 462 18.29 23.42 -2.51
CA ALA A 462 19.42 24.39 -2.37
C ALA A 462 20.12 24.26 -1.01
N SER A 463 19.36 24.01 0.07
CA SER A 463 19.92 23.97 1.42
C SER A 463 20.53 22.61 1.81
N LEU A 464 19.98 21.50 1.32
CA LEU A 464 20.29 20.16 1.81
C LEU A 464 21.20 19.33 0.90
N VAL A 465 21.17 19.55 -0.43
CA VAL A 465 22.07 18.81 -1.32
C VAL A 465 23.52 19.26 -1.10
N PRO A 466 24.45 18.31 -0.84
CA PRO A 466 25.88 18.63 -0.69
C PRO A 466 26.45 19.33 -1.91
N THR A 467 27.36 20.28 -1.71
CA THR A 467 27.95 21.13 -2.77
C THR A 467 28.50 20.32 -3.93
N ASN A 468 29.19 19.21 -3.65
CA ASN A 468 29.78 18.31 -4.65
C ASN A 468 28.74 17.40 -5.35
N GLN A 469 27.48 17.45 -4.97
CA GLN A 469 26.38 16.69 -5.54
C GLN A 469 25.30 17.57 -6.18
N ARG A 470 25.51 18.89 -6.21
CA ARG A 470 24.57 19.83 -6.82
C ARG A 470 24.40 19.54 -8.31
N VAL A 471 23.24 19.86 -8.83
CA VAL A 471 22.84 19.55 -10.22
C VAL A 471 22.90 20.83 -11.04
N ALA A 472 23.90 20.92 -11.92
CA ALA A 472 24.20 22.13 -12.67
C ALA A 472 23.01 22.66 -13.51
N GLU A 473 22.20 21.77 -14.06
CA GLU A 473 21.03 22.13 -14.86
C GLU A 473 19.97 22.84 -14.02
N LEU A 474 19.72 22.37 -12.80
CA LEU A 474 18.77 22.98 -11.87
C LEU A 474 19.34 24.25 -11.26
N ASP A 475 20.62 24.25 -10.83
CA ASP A 475 21.28 25.43 -10.29
C ASP A 475 21.29 26.59 -11.29
N ALA A 476 21.59 26.31 -12.56
CA ALA A 476 21.54 27.32 -13.64
C ALA A 476 20.13 27.87 -13.87
N TRP A 477 19.09 27.00 -13.78
CA TRP A 477 17.70 27.48 -13.88
C TRP A 477 17.32 28.33 -12.66
N LEU A 478 17.74 27.94 -11.45
CA LEU A 478 17.51 28.71 -10.24
C LEU A 478 18.31 30.03 -10.18
N GLY A 479 19.40 30.13 -10.93
CA GLY A 479 20.31 31.28 -10.91
C GLY A 479 21.19 31.32 -9.67
N ILE A 480 21.62 30.14 -9.20
CA ILE A 480 22.47 29.98 -8.01
C ILE A 480 23.74 29.19 -8.33
N GLY A 481 24.76 29.40 -7.51
CA GLY A 481 25.97 28.57 -7.52
C GLY A 481 25.85 27.35 -6.60
N PRO A 482 26.77 26.39 -6.72
CA PRO A 482 26.69 25.15 -5.95
C PRO A 482 26.87 25.32 -4.42
N THR A 483 27.39 26.46 -3.98
CA THR A 483 27.54 26.79 -2.54
C THR A 483 26.36 27.55 -1.96
N ASP A 484 25.46 28.07 -2.81
CA ASP A 484 24.33 28.89 -2.34
C ASP A 484 23.29 28.01 -1.63
N LYS A 485 22.92 28.41 -0.43
CA LYS A 485 21.91 27.73 0.39
C LYS A 485 20.54 28.39 0.31
N MET A 486 20.45 29.57 -0.28
CA MET A 486 19.23 30.32 -0.50
C MET A 486 19.09 30.63 -2.00
N ILE A 487 17.86 30.79 -2.46
CA ILE A 487 17.56 31.10 -3.85
C ILE A 487 17.02 32.53 -3.95
N PRO A 488 17.87 33.51 -4.31
CA PRO A 488 17.42 34.90 -4.46
C PRO A 488 16.35 35.02 -5.54
N GLY A 489 15.29 35.78 -5.27
CA GLY A 489 14.21 36.05 -6.25
C GLY A 489 13.37 34.81 -6.62
N LEU A 490 13.40 33.72 -5.82
CA LEU A 490 12.63 32.52 -6.11
C LEU A 490 11.13 32.81 -6.27
N ALA A 491 10.56 33.63 -5.38
CA ALA A 491 9.13 33.99 -5.46
C ALA A 491 8.79 34.64 -6.81
N THR A 492 9.53 35.66 -7.25
CA THR A 492 9.35 36.33 -8.52
C THR A 492 9.48 35.37 -9.72
N LYS A 493 10.46 34.46 -9.66
CA LYS A 493 10.67 33.43 -10.70
C LYS A 493 9.48 32.49 -10.80
N LEU A 494 8.95 32.05 -9.66
CA LEU A 494 7.79 31.17 -9.62
C LEU A 494 6.52 31.92 -10.03
N ASP A 495 6.33 33.16 -9.61
CA ASP A 495 5.22 34.00 -10.06
C ASP A 495 5.19 34.12 -11.62
N ALA A 496 6.35 34.35 -12.22
CA ALA A 496 6.47 34.37 -13.66
C ALA A 496 6.17 33.01 -14.33
N LEU A 497 6.61 31.91 -13.74
CA LEU A 497 6.34 30.56 -14.24
C LEU A 497 4.84 30.25 -14.21
N TYR A 498 4.19 30.47 -13.07
CA TYR A 498 2.77 30.15 -12.91
C TYR A 498 1.85 31.09 -13.69
N ALA A 499 2.20 32.38 -13.84
CA ALA A 499 1.41 33.34 -14.60
C ALA A 499 1.46 33.12 -16.12
N ASN A 500 2.51 32.48 -16.64
CA ASN A 500 2.73 32.32 -18.07
C ASN A 500 2.63 30.88 -18.58
N SER A 501 2.49 29.87 -17.69
CA SER A 501 2.23 28.49 -18.08
C SER A 501 0.73 28.25 -18.29
N GLN A 502 0.39 27.49 -19.31
CA GLN A 502 -0.98 27.06 -19.59
C GLN A 502 -1.26 25.63 -19.15
N LEU A 503 -0.31 24.96 -18.48
CA LEU A 503 -0.47 23.55 -18.07
C LEU A 503 -1.46 23.37 -16.91
N ASP A 504 -1.95 24.44 -16.31
CA ASP A 504 -3.11 24.43 -15.42
C ASP A 504 -4.43 24.13 -16.16
N GLN A 505 -4.45 24.32 -17.50
CA GLN A 505 -5.61 24.05 -18.35
C GLN A 505 -5.57 22.63 -18.93
N LEU A 506 -6.69 21.90 -18.86
CA LEU A 506 -6.79 20.53 -19.39
C LEU A 506 -6.47 20.44 -20.87
N ASP A 507 -7.04 21.35 -21.68
CA ASP A 507 -6.85 21.35 -23.14
C ASP A 507 -5.37 21.53 -23.52
N ALA A 508 -4.65 22.39 -22.79
CA ALA A 508 -3.21 22.56 -22.98
C ALA A 508 -2.44 21.26 -22.63
N ARG A 509 -2.77 20.61 -21.51
CA ARG A 509 -2.15 19.33 -21.14
C ARG A 509 -2.39 18.24 -22.18
N LEU A 510 -3.62 18.11 -22.69
CA LEU A 510 -3.97 17.14 -23.74
C LEU A 510 -3.35 17.46 -25.08
N LYS A 511 -3.17 18.76 -25.42
CA LYS A 511 -2.41 19.19 -26.59
C LYS A 511 -0.95 18.73 -26.49
N TRP A 512 -0.30 18.99 -25.37
CA TRP A 512 1.11 18.66 -25.16
C TRP A 512 1.37 17.17 -25.00
N LEU A 513 0.37 16.40 -24.57
CA LEU A 513 0.44 14.93 -24.56
C LEU A 513 0.64 14.35 -25.97
N LYS A 514 0.13 15.04 -27.00
CA LYS A 514 0.20 14.62 -28.42
C LYS A 514 1.37 15.25 -29.18
N ALA A 515 2.13 16.13 -28.53
CA ALA A 515 3.25 16.84 -29.16
C ALA A 515 4.51 15.96 -29.16
N ASP A 516 5.35 16.12 -30.17
CA ASP A 516 6.68 15.54 -30.21
C ASP A 516 7.70 16.37 -29.38
N GLY A 517 8.91 15.83 -29.23
CA GLY A 517 9.98 16.46 -28.46
C GLY A 517 10.37 17.83 -29.02
N ALA A 518 10.47 17.95 -30.33
CA ALA A 518 10.87 19.20 -30.98
C ALA A 518 9.85 20.33 -30.75
N ALA A 519 8.57 20.03 -30.79
CA ALA A 519 7.50 21.00 -30.51
C ALA A 519 7.56 21.47 -29.03
N ILE A 520 7.87 20.56 -28.07
CA ILE A 520 8.03 20.96 -26.67
C ILE A 520 9.28 21.79 -26.46
N GLU A 521 10.41 21.46 -27.10
CA GLU A 521 11.66 22.21 -27.04
C GLU A 521 11.51 23.60 -27.60
N ALA A 522 10.70 23.79 -28.66
CA ALA A 522 10.39 25.09 -29.27
C ALA A 522 9.29 25.85 -28.51
N SER A 523 8.67 25.28 -27.47
CA SER A 523 7.61 25.93 -26.71
C SER A 523 8.11 27.17 -25.95
N THR A 524 7.27 28.18 -25.80
CA THR A 524 7.50 29.35 -24.94
C THR A 524 6.89 29.19 -23.55
N ASP A 525 6.18 28.10 -23.27
CA ASP A 525 5.63 27.81 -21.94
C ASP A 525 6.76 27.58 -20.93
N PRO A 526 6.85 28.39 -19.85
CA PRO A 526 7.98 28.32 -18.92
C PRO A 526 8.07 27.05 -18.14
N ALA A 527 6.98 26.32 -17.90
CA ALA A 527 7.03 25.02 -17.22
C ALA A 527 7.59 23.93 -18.16
N LEU A 528 7.26 23.96 -19.45
CA LEU A 528 7.86 23.07 -20.44
C LEU A 528 9.35 23.39 -20.64
N GLN A 529 9.73 24.66 -20.67
CA GLN A 529 11.15 25.07 -20.76
C GLN A 529 11.94 24.64 -19.52
N PHE A 530 11.32 24.66 -18.32
CA PHE A 530 11.92 24.07 -17.14
C PHE A 530 12.18 22.56 -17.33
N ALA A 531 11.16 21.84 -17.84
CA ALA A 531 11.29 20.40 -18.11
C ALA A 531 12.42 20.08 -19.10
N VAL A 532 12.51 20.84 -20.19
CA VAL A 532 13.61 20.71 -21.18
C VAL A 532 14.97 20.90 -20.52
N LYS A 533 15.08 21.90 -19.63
CA LYS A 533 16.35 22.22 -18.95
C LYS A 533 16.82 21.14 -18.00
N VAL A 534 15.92 20.48 -17.25
CA VAL A 534 16.29 19.50 -16.23
C VAL A 534 16.34 18.04 -16.75
N MET A 535 15.73 17.76 -17.91
CA MET A 535 15.63 16.43 -18.47
C MET A 535 16.99 15.72 -18.66
N PRO A 536 18.06 16.38 -19.14
CA PRO A 536 19.37 15.72 -19.28
C PRO A 536 19.89 15.14 -17.94
N ALA A 537 19.69 15.87 -16.83
CA ALA A 537 20.07 15.39 -15.50
C ALA A 537 19.20 14.22 -15.06
N LEU A 538 17.90 14.25 -15.30
CA LEU A 538 17.00 13.14 -14.98
C LEU A 538 17.40 11.85 -15.70
N ILE A 539 17.67 11.92 -17.01
CA ILE A 539 18.10 10.77 -17.82
C ILE A 539 19.47 10.24 -17.33
N ARG A 540 20.39 11.14 -16.99
CA ARG A 540 21.72 10.73 -16.46
C ARG A 540 21.57 9.96 -15.16
N PHE A 541 20.80 10.46 -14.19
CA PHE A 541 20.60 9.80 -12.91
C PHE A 541 19.80 8.50 -13.03
N GLU A 542 18.86 8.43 -13.97
CA GLU A 542 18.16 7.20 -14.30
C GLU A 542 19.14 6.12 -14.78
N LYS A 543 20.09 6.45 -15.68
CA LYS A 543 21.13 5.52 -16.16
C LYS A 543 22.04 5.05 -15.01
N GLU A 544 22.47 5.97 -14.13
CA GLU A 544 23.22 5.61 -12.92
C GLU A 544 22.46 4.62 -12.03
N GLY A 545 21.15 4.87 -11.81
CA GLY A 545 20.26 4.01 -11.05
C GLY A 545 20.09 2.61 -11.67
N LYS A 546 19.90 2.53 -12.99
CA LYS A 546 19.79 1.26 -13.74
C LYS A 546 21.06 0.43 -13.62
N ALA A 547 22.22 1.04 -13.82
CA ALA A 547 23.51 0.36 -13.67
C ALA A 547 23.67 -0.25 -12.26
N ARG A 548 23.33 0.52 -11.23
CA ARG A 548 23.38 0.05 -9.84
C ARG A 548 22.37 -1.06 -9.57
N SER A 549 21.12 -0.89 -10.02
CA SER A 549 20.08 -1.91 -9.87
C SER A 549 20.49 -3.23 -10.53
N GLY A 550 21.14 -3.17 -11.68
CA GLY A 550 21.67 -4.35 -12.35
C GLY A 550 22.76 -5.04 -11.52
N ARG A 551 23.71 -4.30 -10.90
CA ARG A 551 24.73 -4.89 -10.01
C ARG A 551 24.10 -5.51 -8.76
N ILE A 552 23.17 -4.82 -8.12
CA ILE A 552 22.43 -5.36 -6.95
C ILE A 552 21.65 -6.61 -7.33
N SER A 553 21.03 -6.65 -8.51
CA SER A 553 20.28 -7.83 -9.00
C SER A 553 21.15 -9.08 -9.23
N ALA A 554 22.47 -8.93 -9.32
CA ALA A 554 23.40 -10.06 -9.36
C ALA A 554 23.78 -10.57 -7.94
N LEU A 555 23.72 -9.71 -6.94
CA LEU A 555 24.24 -9.97 -5.60
C LEU A 555 23.15 -10.34 -4.59
N ARG A 556 22.01 -9.63 -4.60
CA ARG A 556 20.90 -9.86 -3.66
C ARG A 556 20.34 -11.29 -3.69
N PRO A 557 20.17 -11.95 -4.86
CA PRO A 557 19.73 -13.34 -4.90
C PRO A 557 20.68 -14.29 -4.15
N GLN A 558 21.99 -14.07 -4.21
CA GLN A 558 22.96 -14.92 -3.54
C GLN A 558 22.88 -14.76 -2.01
N TYR A 559 22.65 -13.54 -1.52
CA TYR A 559 22.37 -13.30 -0.11
C TYR A 559 21.06 -13.98 0.32
N MET A 560 19.99 -13.83 -0.46
CA MET A 560 18.70 -14.44 -0.14
C MET A 560 18.76 -15.96 -0.15
N GLN A 561 19.47 -16.58 -1.11
CA GLN A 561 19.68 -18.03 -1.12
C GLN A 561 20.40 -18.49 0.16
N ALA A 562 21.45 -17.76 0.57
CA ALA A 562 22.17 -18.06 1.80
C ALA A 562 21.26 -17.97 3.04
N MET A 563 20.40 -16.95 3.09
CA MET A 563 19.41 -16.76 4.18
C MET A 563 18.37 -17.87 4.21
N ILE A 564 17.85 -18.27 3.05
CA ILE A 564 16.87 -19.36 2.94
C ILE A 564 17.49 -20.66 3.41
N ASP A 565 18.66 -21.04 2.89
CA ASP A 565 19.36 -22.28 3.25
C ASP A 565 19.71 -22.33 4.75
N PHE A 566 20.15 -21.19 5.31
CA PHE A 566 20.47 -21.05 6.72
C PHE A 566 19.22 -21.26 7.61
N ASN A 567 18.10 -20.58 7.31
CA ASN A 567 16.86 -20.75 8.08
C ASN A 567 16.30 -22.16 7.95
N GLN A 568 16.30 -22.74 6.76
CA GLN A 568 15.88 -24.13 6.55
C GLN A 568 16.74 -25.12 7.34
N SER A 569 18.05 -24.88 7.46
CA SER A 569 18.93 -25.71 8.28
C SER A 569 18.56 -25.70 9.78
N GLN A 570 17.79 -24.69 10.20
CA GLN A 570 17.27 -24.55 11.56
C GLN A 570 15.79 -24.97 11.68
N GLY A 571 15.19 -25.51 10.62
CA GLY A 571 13.79 -25.89 10.58
C GLY A 571 12.81 -24.70 10.54
N LYS A 572 13.29 -23.52 10.19
CA LYS A 572 12.46 -22.30 10.11
C LYS A 572 11.96 -22.13 8.68
N PRO A 573 10.64 -22.04 8.45
CA PRO A 573 10.10 -21.71 7.13
C PRO A 573 10.46 -20.28 6.74
N VAL A 574 10.59 -20.05 5.43
CA VAL A 574 10.88 -18.73 4.88
C VAL A 574 9.78 -18.34 3.89
N TYR A 575 9.23 -17.18 4.06
CA TYR A 575 8.30 -16.52 3.14
C TYR A 575 9.01 -15.31 2.51
N PRO A 576 8.72 -14.93 1.25
CA PRO A 576 9.33 -13.76 0.65
C PRO A 576 8.73 -12.47 1.21
N ASP A 577 9.55 -11.40 1.30
CA ASP A 577 9.05 -10.05 1.57
C ASP A 577 7.83 -9.71 0.71
N ALA A 578 6.88 -8.95 1.26
CA ALA A 578 5.73 -8.47 0.52
C ALA A 578 6.17 -7.58 -0.66
N ASN A 579 5.44 -7.66 -1.77
CA ASN A 579 5.76 -6.98 -3.03
C ASN A 579 4.52 -6.64 -3.86
N SER A 580 3.39 -6.39 -3.21
CA SER A 580 2.08 -6.11 -3.81
C SER A 580 1.46 -7.29 -4.57
N SER A 581 1.95 -8.51 -4.38
CA SER A 581 1.30 -9.74 -4.86
C SER A 581 0.38 -10.34 -3.82
N LEU A 582 -0.55 -11.20 -4.27
CA LEU A 582 -1.51 -11.87 -3.38
C LEU A 582 -0.81 -12.70 -2.30
N ARG A 583 -1.20 -12.50 -1.04
CA ARG A 583 -0.68 -13.19 0.14
C ARG A 583 -1.81 -13.61 1.06
N ILE A 584 -1.50 -14.60 1.89
CA ILE A 584 -2.36 -15.11 2.94
C ILE A 584 -1.58 -15.07 4.25
N THR A 585 -2.22 -14.53 5.28
CA THR A 585 -1.73 -14.57 6.65
C THR A 585 -2.85 -15.09 7.55
N PHE A 586 -2.53 -15.72 8.67
CA PHE A 586 -3.51 -16.30 9.55
C PHE A 586 -3.09 -16.17 11.02
N GLY A 587 -4.06 -16.23 11.91
CA GLY A 587 -3.87 -16.05 13.33
C GLY A 587 -5.18 -16.24 14.08
N THR A 588 -5.32 -15.52 15.20
CA THR A 588 -6.49 -15.58 16.08
C THR A 588 -6.95 -14.20 16.53
N VAL A 589 -8.22 -14.06 16.86
CA VAL A 589 -8.75 -12.85 17.51
C VAL A 589 -8.14 -12.73 18.89
N ARG A 590 -7.32 -11.68 19.11
CA ARG A 590 -6.51 -11.63 20.32
C ARG A 590 -6.10 -10.21 20.71
N GLY A 591 -6.23 -9.90 21.99
CA GLY A 591 -5.65 -8.71 22.61
C GLY A 591 -4.14 -8.83 22.84
N TYR A 592 -3.53 -7.87 23.54
CA TYR A 592 -2.10 -7.85 23.87
C TYR A 592 -1.83 -7.01 25.11
N SER A 593 -0.60 -7.11 25.64
CA SER A 593 -0.12 -6.24 26.71
C SER A 593 1.05 -5.40 26.17
N PRO A 594 0.88 -4.10 25.95
CA PRO A 594 1.95 -3.25 25.41
C PRO A 594 3.05 -3.00 26.44
N ARG A 595 2.73 -3.07 27.72
CA ARG A 595 3.64 -2.86 28.86
C ARG A 595 3.08 -3.48 30.14
N ASP A 596 3.91 -3.54 31.15
CA ASP A 596 3.51 -4.04 32.46
C ASP A 596 2.29 -3.28 33.03
N GLY A 597 1.32 -4.01 33.55
CA GLY A 597 0.09 -3.47 34.14
C GLY A 597 -0.96 -3.00 33.11
N GLU A 598 -0.75 -3.12 31.80
CA GLU A 598 -1.69 -2.73 30.77
C GLU A 598 -2.14 -3.91 29.92
N GLN A 599 -3.46 -4.13 29.82
CA GLN A 599 -4.06 -5.16 28.98
C GLN A 599 -5.02 -4.53 27.96
N LYS A 600 -4.79 -4.76 26.68
CA LYS A 600 -5.69 -4.39 25.58
C LYS A 600 -6.59 -5.58 25.27
N THR A 601 -7.90 -5.40 25.41
CA THR A 601 -8.92 -6.39 25.03
C THR A 601 -9.10 -6.43 23.51
N PRO A 602 -9.57 -7.56 22.95
CA PRO A 602 -9.62 -7.71 21.50
C PRO A 602 -10.80 -7.02 20.82
N PHE A 603 -11.78 -6.49 21.53
CA PHE A 603 -12.95 -5.84 20.95
C PHE A 603 -13.19 -4.45 21.52
N THR A 604 -13.72 -3.54 20.69
CA THR A 604 -14.34 -2.27 21.06
C THR A 604 -15.83 -2.30 20.69
N THR A 605 -16.65 -1.41 21.28
CA THR A 605 -18.11 -1.45 21.12
C THR A 605 -18.68 -0.06 20.87
N LEU A 606 -19.99 0.03 20.54
CA LEU A 606 -20.71 1.30 20.37
C LEU A 606 -20.61 2.20 21.60
N ALA A 607 -20.59 1.64 22.81
CA ALA A 607 -20.40 2.41 24.04
C ALA A 607 -19.08 3.20 24.01
N GLY A 608 -18.04 2.65 23.39
CA GLY A 608 -16.76 3.34 23.21
C GLY A 608 -16.82 4.53 22.25
N ILE A 609 -17.66 4.48 21.21
CA ILE A 609 -17.94 5.63 20.32
C ILE A 609 -18.54 6.77 21.16
N VAL A 610 -19.59 6.46 21.94
CA VAL A 610 -20.23 7.45 22.81
C VAL A 610 -19.24 8.06 23.80
N ALA A 611 -18.41 7.23 24.43
CA ALA A 611 -17.41 7.67 25.41
C ALA A 611 -16.33 8.58 24.82
N LYS A 612 -15.96 8.36 23.54
CA LYS A 612 -14.97 9.18 22.82
C LYS A 612 -15.57 10.43 22.18
N THR A 613 -16.88 10.51 22.01
CA THR A 613 -17.55 11.65 21.35
C THR A 613 -17.37 12.92 22.16
N THR A 614 -16.73 13.93 21.58
CA THR A 614 -16.52 15.25 22.19
C THR A 614 -17.34 16.36 21.53
N GLY A 615 -17.96 16.08 20.37
CA GLY A 615 -18.61 17.07 19.52
C GLY A 615 -17.63 17.99 18.78
N LYS A 616 -16.33 17.69 18.82
CA LYS A 616 -15.26 18.40 18.10
C LYS A 616 -14.44 17.42 17.28
N ASP A 617 -14.02 17.86 16.08
CA ASP A 617 -13.13 17.08 15.24
C ASP A 617 -11.86 16.66 16.02
N PRO A 618 -11.39 15.39 15.87
CA PRO A 618 -11.90 14.31 15.03
C PRO A 618 -12.90 13.38 15.75
N PHE A 619 -13.44 13.76 16.90
CA PHE A 619 -14.35 12.96 17.71
C PHE A 619 -15.79 13.50 17.63
N ILE A 620 -16.27 13.66 16.40
CA ILE A 620 -17.67 13.98 16.08
C ILE A 620 -18.37 12.68 15.69
N THR A 621 -19.53 12.42 16.28
CA THR A 621 -20.41 11.31 15.88
C THR A 621 -21.68 11.86 15.25
N PRO A 622 -22.14 11.35 14.11
CA PRO A 622 -23.39 11.77 13.51
C PRO A 622 -24.58 11.62 14.47
N LYS A 623 -25.48 12.59 14.43
CA LYS A 623 -26.66 12.53 15.32
C LYS A 623 -27.50 11.27 15.12
N ALA A 624 -27.66 10.81 13.87
CA ALA A 624 -28.40 9.59 13.57
C ALA A 624 -27.81 8.36 14.26
N GLU A 625 -26.46 8.25 14.26
CA GLU A 625 -25.74 7.17 14.93
C GLU A 625 -25.91 7.24 16.46
N LEU A 626 -25.77 8.41 17.07
CA LEU A 626 -26.02 8.60 18.52
C LEU A 626 -27.46 8.27 18.91
N ASP A 627 -28.42 8.68 18.09
CA ASP A 627 -29.85 8.38 18.32
C ASP A 627 -30.15 6.88 18.24
N ALA A 628 -29.55 6.18 17.25
CA ALA A 628 -29.71 4.73 17.10
C ALA A 628 -29.10 3.98 18.30
N ILE A 629 -27.92 4.40 18.77
CA ILE A 629 -27.26 3.84 19.96
C ILE A 629 -28.14 4.07 21.20
N ALA A 630 -28.62 5.29 21.42
CA ALA A 630 -29.41 5.65 22.58
C ALA A 630 -30.76 4.89 22.63
N GLN A 631 -31.33 4.58 21.47
CA GLN A 631 -32.56 3.78 21.33
C GLN A 631 -32.30 2.26 21.46
N GLY A 632 -31.06 1.84 21.56
CA GLY A 632 -30.67 0.42 21.63
C GLY A 632 -31.03 -0.40 20.39
N LYS A 633 -31.05 0.25 19.21
CA LYS A 633 -31.37 -0.39 17.93
C LYS A 633 -30.40 -1.50 17.55
N GLY A 634 -30.82 -2.41 16.68
CA GLY A 634 -29.99 -3.46 16.12
C GLY A 634 -29.56 -4.52 17.14
N ALA A 635 -30.46 -4.99 17.98
CA ALA A 635 -30.19 -6.01 19.00
C ALA A 635 -29.62 -7.31 18.42
N GLN A 636 -29.95 -7.65 17.17
CA GLN A 636 -29.48 -8.82 16.42
C GLN A 636 -27.97 -8.76 16.12
N TYR A 637 -27.34 -7.59 16.16
CA TYR A 637 -25.90 -7.40 15.92
C TYR A 637 -25.06 -7.46 17.20
N ARG A 638 -25.68 -7.57 18.38
CA ARG A 638 -24.97 -7.56 19.66
C ARG A 638 -24.19 -8.86 19.88
N MET A 639 -23.00 -8.72 20.41
CA MET A 639 -22.22 -9.82 20.93
C MET A 639 -22.66 -10.12 22.37
N ALA A 640 -23.12 -11.33 22.64
CA ALA A 640 -23.70 -11.69 23.93
C ALA A 640 -22.73 -11.47 25.11
N GLU A 641 -21.44 -11.77 24.91
CA GLU A 641 -20.40 -11.62 25.95
C GLU A 641 -20.13 -10.16 26.30
N LEU A 642 -20.27 -9.24 25.35
CA LEU A 642 -20.03 -7.80 25.55
C LEU A 642 -21.32 -7.06 25.91
N GLY A 643 -22.50 -7.62 25.61
CA GLY A 643 -23.81 -6.98 25.78
C GLY A 643 -24.03 -5.78 24.83
N ASP A 644 -23.16 -5.60 23.81
CA ASP A 644 -23.17 -4.46 22.91
C ASP A 644 -22.73 -4.90 21.49
N VAL A 645 -22.88 -4.03 20.49
CA VAL A 645 -22.41 -4.26 19.13
C VAL A 645 -20.89 -4.02 19.07
N PRO A 646 -20.09 -5.01 18.63
CA PRO A 646 -18.66 -4.81 18.46
C PRO A 646 -18.38 -3.91 17.25
N VAL A 647 -17.44 -2.95 17.39
CA VAL A 647 -17.08 -1.97 16.36
C VAL A 647 -15.80 -2.40 15.63
N ASN A 648 -14.70 -2.57 16.38
CA ASN A 648 -13.44 -3.06 15.84
C ASN A 648 -12.94 -4.23 16.67
N PHE A 649 -12.11 -5.06 16.04
CA PHE A 649 -11.41 -6.13 16.75
C PHE A 649 -9.93 -6.24 16.37
N LEU A 650 -9.16 -6.87 17.28
CA LEU A 650 -7.74 -7.17 17.09
C LEU A 650 -7.55 -8.63 16.69
N SER A 651 -6.58 -8.87 15.84
CA SER A 651 -6.02 -10.21 15.62
C SER A 651 -4.49 -10.17 15.61
N ASP A 652 -3.87 -11.33 15.77
CA ASP A 652 -2.42 -11.47 15.73
C ASP A 652 -1.87 -11.90 14.36
N VAL A 653 -2.62 -11.61 13.28
CA VAL A 653 -2.16 -11.83 11.90
C VAL A 653 -1.06 -10.83 11.52
N ASP A 654 -0.14 -11.28 10.66
CA ASP A 654 0.96 -10.46 10.14
C ASP A 654 0.50 -9.68 8.89
N THR A 655 0.48 -8.35 8.95
CA THR A 655 0.00 -7.48 7.86
C THR A 655 0.86 -6.23 7.72
N THR A 656 0.78 -5.59 6.55
CA THR A 656 1.42 -4.30 6.26
C THR A 656 0.57 -3.45 5.33
N GLY A 657 0.98 -2.22 5.04
CA GLY A 657 0.32 -1.33 4.08
C GLY A 657 0.07 -2.04 2.73
N GLY A 658 -1.11 -1.82 2.13
CA GLY A 658 -1.62 -2.57 0.97
C GLY A 658 -2.62 -3.67 1.35
N ASN A 659 -2.55 -4.20 2.59
CA ASN A 659 -3.60 -5.05 3.14
C ASN A 659 -4.90 -4.29 3.49
N SER A 660 -4.89 -2.96 3.50
CA SER A 660 -6.10 -2.17 3.71
C SER A 660 -7.23 -2.63 2.80
N GLY A 661 -8.43 -2.93 3.38
CA GLY A 661 -9.59 -3.48 2.68
C GLY A 661 -9.54 -5.00 2.46
N SER A 662 -8.49 -5.68 2.92
CA SER A 662 -8.43 -7.15 2.87
C SER A 662 -9.55 -7.77 3.68
N PRO A 663 -10.23 -8.79 3.14
CA PRO A 663 -11.21 -9.54 3.90
C PRO A 663 -10.52 -10.30 5.04
N THR A 664 -11.10 -10.19 6.23
CA THR A 664 -10.80 -11.07 7.34
C THR A 664 -11.83 -12.19 7.33
N LEU A 665 -11.36 -13.42 7.15
CA LEU A 665 -12.19 -14.60 6.98
C LEU A 665 -12.12 -15.48 8.24
N ASN A 666 -13.25 -16.08 8.61
CA ASN A 666 -13.32 -17.07 9.68
C ASN A 666 -12.77 -18.45 9.22
N ALA A 667 -12.85 -19.43 10.10
CA ALA A 667 -12.39 -20.81 9.83
C ALA A 667 -13.09 -21.48 8.63
N LYS A 668 -14.29 -21.01 8.25
CA LYS A 668 -15.09 -21.51 7.12
C LYS A 668 -14.83 -20.76 5.81
N GLY A 669 -14.04 -19.69 5.84
CA GLY A 669 -13.78 -18.81 4.69
C GLY A 669 -14.86 -17.75 4.46
N GLU A 670 -15.65 -17.41 5.48
CA GLU A 670 -16.67 -16.37 5.43
C GLU A 670 -16.15 -15.04 5.99
N LEU A 671 -16.62 -13.93 5.45
CA LEU A 671 -16.23 -12.57 5.82
C LEU A 671 -16.75 -12.20 7.22
N VAL A 672 -15.84 -11.92 8.15
CA VAL A 672 -16.14 -11.49 9.53
C VAL A 672 -15.64 -10.08 9.84
N GLY A 673 -14.78 -9.52 9.01
CA GLY A 673 -14.24 -8.18 9.18
C GLY A 673 -13.45 -7.71 7.96
N LEU A 674 -13.07 -6.44 8.00
CA LEU A 674 -12.17 -5.83 7.03
C LEU A 674 -10.93 -5.33 7.76
N LEU A 675 -9.77 -5.79 7.35
CA LEU A 675 -8.53 -5.22 7.84
C LEU A 675 -8.38 -3.78 7.35
N PHE A 676 -8.00 -2.87 8.24
CA PHE A 676 -7.79 -1.48 7.85
C PHE A 676 -6.53 -0.86 8.45
N ASP A 677 -6.01 -1.43 9.56
CA ASP A 677 -4.88 -0.81 10.27
C ASP A 677 -4.06 -1.85 11.05
N GLY A 678 -2.91 -1.46 11.55
CA GLY A 678 -2.14 -2.14 12.59
C GLY A 678 -2.13 -1.31 13.87
N ASN A 679 -1.81 -1.92 15.02
CA ASN A 679 -1.56 -1.16 16.23
C ASN A 679 -0.21 -0.42 16.17
N TYR A 680 -0.04 0.64 16.96
CA TYR A 680 1.16 1.49 16.91
C TYR A 680 2.45 0.73 17.21
N GLU A 681 2.36 -0.29 18.07
CA GLU A 681 3.49 -1.15 18.42
C GLU A 681 3.92 -2.08 17.28
N SER A 682 3.06 -2.31 16.28
CA SER A 682 3.37 -3.15 15.13
C SER A 682 4.08 -2.44 13.99
N LEU A 683 4.18 -1.10 14.00
CA LEU A 683 4.65 -0.33 12.84
C LEU A 683 6.08 -0.65 12.41
N SER A 684 6.94 -1.09 13.33
CA SER A 684 8.29 -1.58 13.02
C SER A 684 8.33 -3.03 12.50
N ALA A 685 7.19 -3.74 12.48
CA ALA A 685 7.12 -5.13 12.04
C ALA A 685 7.49 -5.33 10.57
N ASP A 686 7.39 -4.30 9.73
CA ASP A 686 7.90 -4.35 8.34
C ASP A 686 9.38 -4.71 8.26
N TRP A 687 10.14 -4.46 9.31
CA TRP A 687 11.57 -4.76 9.43
C TRP A 687 11.88 -5.89 10.40
N ILE A 688 11.27 -5.86 11.57
CA ILE A 688 11.49 -6.82 12.66
C ILE A 688 10.14 -7.12 13.31
N PHE A 689 9.64 -8.33 13.09
CA PHE A 689 8.37 -8.78 13.64
C PHE A 689 8.47 -9.06 15.14
N ASN A 690 7.47 -8.60 15.90
CA ASN A 690 7.36 -8.88 17.35
C ASN A 690 6.03 -9.58 17.64
N PRO A 691 6.03 -10.89 17.84
CA PRO A 691 4.79 -11.67 18.02
C PRO A 691 4.00 -11.30 19.29
N ALA A 692 4.65 -10.70 20.28
CA ALA A 692 3.98 -10.26 21.51
C ALA A 692 3.16 -8.99 21.31
N LEU A 693 3.62 -8.09 20.45
CA LEU A 693 3.06 -6.73 20.28
C LEU A 693 2.32 -6.51 18.96
N THR A 694 2.69 -7.22 17.90
CA THR A 694 2.08 -7.04 16.57
C THR A 694 0.63 -7.45 16.59
N ARG A 695 -0.27 -6.52 16.26
CA ARG A 695 -1.70 -6.75 16.09
C ARG A 695 -2.22 -5.99 14.88
N SER A 696 -3.15 -6.63 14.19
CA SER A 696 -3.93 -6.02 13.11
C SER A 696 -5.30 -5.60 13.64
N ILE A 697 -5.80 -4.47 13.13
CA ILE A 697 -7.08 -3.86 13.52
C ILE A 697 -8.08 -4.05 12.38
N HIS A 698 -9.25 -4.56 12.71
CA HIS A 698 -10.30 -4.90 11.76
C HIS A 698 -11.60 -4.16 12.08
N VAL A 699 -12.34 -3.75 11.06
CA VAL A 699 -13.75 -3.39 11.21
C VAL A 699 -14.55 -4.67 11.36
N ASP A 700 -15.41 -4.74 12.37
CA ASP A 700 -16.30 -5.87 12.55
C ASP A 700 -17.50 -5.78 11.59
N THR A 701 -17.83 -6.88 10.89
CA THR A 701 -18.97 -6.88 9.95
C THR A 701 -20.31 -6.63 10.64
N ARG A 702 -20.42 -6.85 11.96
CA ARG A 702 -21.63 -6.54 12.74
C ARG A 702 -21.85 -5.02 12.84
N TYR A 703 -20.78 -4.24 13.06
CA TYR A 703 -20.87 -2.77 13.05
C TYR A 703 -21.17 -2.23 11.64
N MET A 704 -20.53 -2.81 10.62
CA MET A 704 -20.82 -2.43 9.24
C MET A 704 -22.31 -2.63 8.92
N ARG A 705 -22.85 -3.81 9.22
CA ARG A 705 -24.27 -4.14 9.01
C ARG A 705 -25.19 -3.26 9.85
N TRP A 706 -24.88 -3.07 11.13
CA TRP A 706 -25.63 -2.22 12.04
C TRP A 706 -25.74 -0.77 11.52
N THR A 707 -24.63 -0.20 11.05
CA THR A 707 -24.63 1.16 10.51
C THR A 707 -25.43 1.27 9.22
N MET A 708 -25.25 0.30 8.31
CA MET A 708 -25.99 0.27 7.03
C MET A 708 -27.50 0.10 7.22
N ASP A 709 -27.91 -0.61 8.26
CA ASP A 709 -29.33 -0.89 8.59
C ASP A 709 -29.93 0.27 9.37
N GLU A 710 -29.37 0.62 10.52
CA GLU A 710 -30.00 1.48 11.53
C GLU A 710 -29.67 2.97 11.38
N VAL A 711 -28.65 3.32 10.62
CA VAL A 711 -28.14 4.70 10.47
C VAL A 711 -28.32 5.21 9.04
N ASP A 712 -27.82 4.46 8.05
CA ASP A 712 -27.73 4.93 6.65
C ASP A 712 -28.85 4.38 5.75
N HIS A 713 -29.66 3.44 6.25
CA HIS A 713 -30.79 2.82 5.54
C HIS A 713 -30.40 2.30 4.14
N ALA A 714 -29.33 1.51 4.10
CA ALA A 714 -28.76 0.93 2.88
C ALA A 714 -29.23 -0.54 2.66
N GLU A 715 -30.51 -0.82 2.93
CA GLU A 715 -31.13 -2.16 2.93
C GLU A 715 -30.92 -2.86 1.59
N ARG A 716 -31.02 -2.13 0.46
CA ARG A 716 -30.77 -2.67 -0.88
C ARG A 716 -29.42 -3.38 -0.99
N LEU A 717 -28.38 -2.85 -0.34
CA LEU A 717 -27.03 -3.43 -0.41
C LEU A 717 -26.89 -4.63 0.53
N LEU A 718 -27.59 -4.61 1.67
CA LEU A 718 -27.66 -5.77 2.57
C LEU A 718 -28.37 -6.93 1.89
N GLU A 719 -29.51 -6.69 1.24
CA GLU A 719 -30.24 -7.69 0.44
C GLU A 719 -29.37 -8.25 -0.69
N GLU A 720 -28.65 -7.39 -1.43
CA GLU A 720 -27.74 -7.81 -2.51
C GLU A 720 -26.64 -8.74 -2.00
N MET A 721 -26.16 -8.54 -0.77
CA MET A 721 -25.19 -9.42 -0.11
C MET A 721 -25.82 -10.69 0.48
N GLY A 722 -27.13 -10.88 0.37
CA GLY A 722 -27.87 -12.02 0.91
C GLY A 722 -28.06 -11.97 2.43
N LEU A 723 -28.12 -10.77 2.99
CA LEU A 723 -28.34 -10.52 4.41
C LEU A 723 -29.81 -10.10 4.62
N SER A 724 -30.49 -10.74 5.57
CA SER A 724 -31.87 -10.38 5.95
C SER A 724 -31.87 -9.20 6.91
N HIS A 725 -32.97 -8.44 6.89
CA HIS A 725 -33.27 -7.33 7.81
C HIS A 725 -34.15 -7.77 9.02
N ASP A 726 -34.50 -9.08 9.11
CA ASP A 726 -35.39 -9.63 10.15
C ASP A 726 -34.67 -9.89 11.47
#